data_39d7f749d04376e4eb044926757446a0
#
_entry.id   39d7f749d04376e4eb044926757446a0
#
_cell.length_a   1.000
_cell.length_b   1.000
_cell.length_c   1.000
_cell.angle_alpha   90.00
_cell.angle_beta   90.00
_cell.angle_gamma   90.00
#
_symmetry.space_group_name_H-M   'P 1'
#
loop_
_entity.id
_entity.type
_entity.pdbx_description
1 polymer ?
#
loop_
_entity_poly.entity_id
_entity_poly.type
_entity_poly.pdbx_seq_one_letter_code
_entity_poly.pdbx_strand_id
1 'polypeptide(L)'
;MLKRSALSSPARIPVLALLPCLLSLAVSSAWAEGDPNTGDATMSTVVVTASGSAIDIKDAPASISVITREEIERQPVYDLNTLLRRIPGVTGGTSPVGEESKIKLRGLPDKYTLILVDGKRMGSSADTAYRPDLGRQDLNWISPEMIERIEVVRGPMSSLYGSDAMGGVINIITRKVPGKWNGSATANYTEPQDSGRGAAHQLGLNLAGPLSDSIGMRLGVAQSKQNADEKIVRNAGGIGGERNQSITGQLNWALNKQHSLSLDASYGRQEASDSPALDADGEPLFYAWGASKLIRKSASLGYEGKLDFGKARINLYHNDYDNQVTGVVAKSKDSTLDATLEQRLGWGVEQLLVMGGQWKHQELTNTNTIGTVPTDYLGNPVSGATLSGTTSALFAEDQLFLRENLTATAGLRLDHHSKFGNHYSPRLYLVYHPAPAWTIKGGISQGFRAPSLKENSPAAATNSGGRGCGSLKPLGYVTGSCYMAGNADLKPETSTAGEIGVAWEQNGWDVGLTYFHTDFKNKIDYAPLGFYQKRWWTKMTNIQKARTSGLEATATIPLTKNLNWRNNVTYMAEAKNLTTGANLLSTPKLSWYSALGWQVNDQLFGEVSAQYTGKELDAGKLAEKAYTIVDTVVSYKVTPQWTVRGGVQNLFKKGPMADGLVDYYVPGRRMFVGLTSRF
;
A
#
# COMPACT_ATOMS: atom_id res chain seq x y z
N MET A 1 -46.35 22.63 -36.31
CA MET A 1 -45.29 23.29 -37.09
C MET A 1 -44.46 24.14 -36.16
N LEU A 2 -43.28 23.67 -35.79
CA LEU A 2 -42.15 24.47 -35.31
C LEU A 2 -40.92 23.57 -35.33
N LYS A 3 -39.98 23.89 -36.19
CA LYS A 3 -38.75 23.19 -36.47
C LYS A 3 -37.81 23.29 -35.26
N ARG A 4 -37.31 22.15 -34.74
CA ARG A 4 -36.15 22.10 -33.88
C ARG A 4 -34.90 22.10 -34.73
N SER A 5 -34.10 23.13 -34.59
CA SER A 5 -32.77 23.24 -35.16
C SER A 5 -31.81 22.30 -34.44
N ALA A 6 -31.10 21.49 -35.20
CA ALA A 6 -30.00 20.63 -34.74
C ALA A 6 -28.81 21.50 -34.30
N LEU A 7 -28.38 21.36 -33.06
CA LEU A 7 -27.10 21.87 -32.58
C LEU A 7 -25.99 20.84 -32.92
N SER A 8 -25.06 21.28 -33.72
CA SER A 8 -23.90 20.59 -34.18
C SER A 8 -22.97 20.24 -33.02
N SER A 9 -22.54 19.00 -32.98
CA SER A 9 -21.50 18.44 -32.12
C SER A 9 -20.17 19.20 -32.30
N PRO A 10 -19.43 19.55 -31.23
CA PRO A 10 -18.12 20.17 -31.41
C PRO A 10 -17.11 19.14 -31.90
N ALA A 11 -16.39 19.53 -32.95
CA ALA A 11 -15.31 18.77 -33.58
C ALA A 11 -14.22 18.39 -32.55
N ARG A 12 -13.83 17.11 -32.50
CA ARG A 12 -12.68 16.62 -31.79
C ARG A 12 -11.42 17.20 -32.44
N ILE A 13 -10.74 18.12 -31.75
CA ILE A 13 -9.40 18.60 -32.12
C ILE A 13 -8.41 17.48 -31.78
N PRO A 14 -7.59 17.00 -32.69
CA PRO A 14 -6.60 16.00 -32.39
C PRO A 14 -5.52 16.60 -31.47
N VAL A 15 -5.29 15.95 -30.32
CA VAL A 15 -4.34 16.31 -29.25
C VAL A 15 -2.89 16.39 -29.74
N LEU A 16 -2.59 16.00 -30.96
CA LEU A 16 -1.24 16.06 -31.55
C LEU A 16 -0.74 17.50 -31.87
N ALA A 17 -1.60 18.52 -31.82
CA ALA A 17 -1.21 19.89 -32.22
C ALA A 17 -0.71 20.78 -31.05
N LEU A 18 -0.74 20.29 -29.79
CA LEU A 18 -0.35 21.08 -28.60
C LEU A 18 1.06 20.70 -28.05
N LEU A 19 1.73 19.72 -28.63
CA LEU A 19 3.08 19.32 -28.20
C LEU A 19 4.22 20.32 -28.55
N PRO A 20 4.15 21.17 -29.59
CA PRO A 20 5.30 22.04 -29.93
C PRO A 20 5.45 23.28 -29.04
N CYS A 21 4.41 23.74 -28.36
CA CYS A 21 4.48 25.01 -27.62
C CYS A 21 5.02 24.94 -26.18
N LEU A 22 5.16 23.75 -25.60
CA LEU A 22 5.76 23.56 -24.26
C LEU A 22 7.24 23.19 -24.29
N LEU A 23 7.82 23.00 -25.47
CA LEU A 23 9.22 22.56 -25.67
C LEU A 23 10.23 23.69 -25.89
N SER A 24 9.79 24.96 -25.87
CA SER A 24 10.66 26.10 -26.15
C SER A 24 11.19 26.86 -24.92
N LEU A 25 10.98 26.38 -23.71
CA LEU A 25 11.54 26.97 -22.49
C LEU A 25 12.76 26.18 -22.01
N ALA A 26 13.92 26.73 -22.37
CA ALA A 26 15.23 26.60 -21.75
C ALA A 26 15.89 25.20 -21.72
N VAL A 27 16.59 24.87 -22.78
CA VAL A 27 17.74 23.97 -22.68
C VAL A 27 19.00 24.78 -22.98
N SER A 28 19.61 25.37 -21.95
CA SER A 28 21.03 25.65 -21.96
C SER A 28 21.75 24.36 -21.57
N SER A 29 22.41 23.77 -22.54
CA SER A 29 23.19 22.55 -22.42
C SER A 29 24.38 22.76 -21.48
N ALA A 30 24.30 22.16 -20.29
CA ALA A 30 25.47 21.85 -19.50
C ALA A 30 25.94 20.43 -19.88
N TRP A 31 27.09 20.35 -20.53
CA TRP A 31 27.79 19.09 -20.86
C TRP A 31 28.29 18.50 -19.54
N ALA A 32 27.77 17.37 -19.11
CA ALA A 32 28.36 16.55 -18.05
C ALA A 32 28.96 15.29 -18.72
N GLU A 33 30.26 15.17 -18.66
CA GLU A 33 30.99 13.94 -18.99
C GLU A 33 30.58 12.84 -18.00
N GLY A 34 30.07 11.73 -18.51
CA GLY A 34 29.75 10.54 -17.71
C GLY A 34 31.05 9.80 -17.33
N ASP A 35 31.10 9.36 -16.09
CA ASP A 35 32.15 8.49 -15.56
C ASP A 35 31.96 7.06 -16.09
N PRO A 36 32.90 6.47 -16.85
CA PRO A 36 32.77 5.13 -17.42
C PRO A 36 33.41 4.10 -16.48
N ASN A 37 32.85 3.86 -15.30
CA ASN A 37 33.34 2.76 -14.48
C ASN A 37 32.18 2.10 -13.69
N THR A 38 31.34 1.32 -14.37
CA THR A 38 30.47 0.34 -13.73
C THR A 38 30.80 -1.04 -14.26
N GLY A 39 31.82 -1.64 -13.67
CA GLY A 39 31.99 -3.09 -13.73
C GLY A 39 30.76 -3.77 -13.15
N ASP A 40 30.30 -4.81 -13.82
CA ASP A 40 29.19 -5.70 -13.51
C ASP A 40 29.45 -6.46 -12.20
N ALA A 41 29.35 -5.75 -11.07
CA ALA A 41 29.14 -6.36 -9.75
C ALA A 41 27.63 -6.30 -9.53
N THR A 42 26.97 -7.45 -9.47
CA THR A 42 25.60 -7.58 -8.93
C THR A 42 25.59 -6.90 -7.56
N MET A 43 25.14 -5.64 -7.53
CA MET A 43 25.01 -4.92 -6.26
C MET A 43 23.96 -5.65 -5.44
N SER A 44 24.36 -6.17 -4.28
CA SER A 44 23.44 -6.77 -3.33
C SER A 44 22.35 -5.77 -3.00
N THR A 45 21.08 -6.22 -3.04
CA THR A 45 19.93 -5.36 -2.73
C THR A 45 19.87 -5.10 -1.23
N VAL A 46 20.24 -3.91 -0.80
CA VAL A 46 20.19 -3.51 0.61
C VAL A 46 18.78 -3.09 0.97
N VAL A 47 18.25 -3.66 2.04
CA VAL A 47 16.92 -3.38 2.61
C VAL A 47 17.03 -2.91 4.05
N VAL A 48 16.04 -2.16 4.53
CA VAL A 48 16.03 -1.61 5.90
C VAL A 48 14.79 -2.01 6.71
N THR A 49 13.71 -2.42 6.05
CA THR A 49 12.41 -2.62 6.70
C THR A 49 12.35 -3.87 7.57
N ALA A 50 13.15 -4.88 7.26
CA ALA A 50 13.10 -6.18 7.95
C ALA A 50 13.80 -6.20 9.31
N SER A 51 14.72 -5.27 9.58
CA SER A 51 15.58 -5.26 10.78
C SER A 51 15.76 -3.87 11.41
N GLY A 52 15.18 -2.81 10.83
CA GLY A 52 15.43 -1.43 11.27
C GLY A 52 16.83 -0.90 10.94
N SER A 53 17.73 -1.74 10.41
CA SER A 53 19.09 -1.41 9.94
C SER A 53 19.26 -1.80 8.47
N ALA A 54 20.27 -1.23 7.80
CA ALA A 54 20.59 -1.55 6.42
C ALA A 54 21.32 -2.90 6.32
N ILE A 55 20.70 -3.88 5.69
CA ILE A 55 21.23 -5.24 5.52
C ILE A 55 20.99 -5.74 4.09
N ASP A 56 21.77 -6.73 3.67
CA ASP A 56 21.52 -7.45 2.41
C ASP A 56 20.18 -8.20 2.48
N ILE A 57 19.42 -8.23 1.38
CA ILE A 57 18.11 -8.90 1.33
C ILE A 57 18.19 -10.39 1.68
N LYS A 58 19.30 -11.06 1.34
CA LYS A 58 19.51 -12.47 1.68
C LYS A 58 19.68 -12.69 3.19
N ASP A 59 20.26 -11.70 3.91
CA ASP A 59 20.48 -11.72 5.35
C ASP A 59 19.28 -11.20 6.14
N ALA A 60 18.27 -10.67 5.45
CA ALA A 60 17.08 -10.11 6.08
C ALA A 60 16.31 -11.17 6.87
N PRO A 61 16.05 -10.94 8.19
CA PRO A 61 15.32 -11.89 9.03
C PRO A 61 13.81 -11.84 8.78
N ALA A 62 13.38 -11.89 7.53
CA ALA A 62 11.98 -11.89 7.10
C ALA A 62 11.85 -12.32 5.64
N SER A 63 10.63 -12.70 5.24
CA SER A 63 10.24 -12.80 3.83
C SER A 63 10.04 -11.40 3.26
N ILE A 64 11.00 -10.90 2.49
CA ILE A 64 10.97 -9.55 1.90
C ILE A 64 11.04 -9.63 0.38
N SER A 65 10.36 -8.71 -0.29
CA SER A 65 10.47 -8.47 -1.73
C SER A 65 10.67 -6.99 -1.98
N VAL A 66 11.39 -6.67 -3.04
CA VAL A 66 11.68 -5.30 -3.45
C VAL A 66 11.16 -5.08 -4.86
N ILE A 67 10.43 -3.98 -5.06
CA ILE A 67 10.11 -3.45 -6.39
C ILE A 67 11.11 -2.33 -6.64
N THR A 68 11.93 -2.49 -7.65
CA THR A 68 12.97 -1.52 -7.99
C THR A 68 12.40 -0.31 -8.74
N ARG A 69 13.19 0.73 -8.81
CA ARG A 69 12.87 1.93 -9.59
C ARG A 69 12.64 1.62 -11.06
N GLU A 70 13.52 0.79 -11.65
CA GLU A 70 13.41 0.37 -13.05
C GLU A 70 12.07 -0.32 -13.31
N GLU A 71 11.58 -1.14 -12.39
CA GLU A 71 10.28 -1.79 -12.50
C GLU A 71 9.13 -0.80 -12.40
N ILE A 72 9.23 0.20 -11.51
CA ILE A 72 8.23 1.28 -11.38
C ILE A 72 8.18 2.12 -12.66
N GLU A 73 9.33 2.41 -13.26
CA GLU A 73 9.41 3.27 -14.43
C GLU A 73 9.03 2.56 -15.76
N ARG A 74 8.88 1.23 -15.79
CA ARG A 74 8.56 0.49 -17.03
C ARG A 74 7.18 0.80 -17.61
N GLN A 75 6.21 1.13 -16.79
CA GLN A 75 4.83 1.40 -17.23
C GLN A 75 4.20 2.54 -16.42
N PRO A 76 3.11 3.17 -16.92
CA PRO A 76 2.34 4.12 -16.13
C PRO A 76 1.81 3.50 -14.84
N VAL A 77 2.00 4.20 -13.72
CA VAL A 77 1.53 3.76 -12.40
C VAL A 77 0.50 4.77 -11.91
N TYR A 78 -0.77 4.47 -12.13
CA TYR A 78 -1.89 5.26 -11.60
C TYR A 78 -2.27 4.83 -10.18
N ASP A 79 -1.96 3.57 -9.85
CA ASP A 79 -2.21 2.96 -8.55
C ASP A 79 -1.07 1.99 -8.21
N LEU A 80 -0.36 2.25 -7.10
CA LEU A 80 0.75 1.42 -6.62
C LEU A 80 0.31 -0.03 -6.33
N ASN A 81 -0.96 -0.27 -6.03
CA ASN A 81 -1.47 -1.62 -5.80
C ASN A 81 -1.27 -2.54 -7.01
N THR A 82 -1.30 -2.01 -8.23
CA THR A 82 -1.07 -2.80 -9.45
C THR A 82 0.36 -3.35 -9.53
N LEU A 83 1.34 -2.62 -9.01
CA LEU A 83 2.72 -3.11 -8.91
C LEU A 83 2.89 -4.12 -7.79
N LEU A 84 2.27 -3.86 -6.64
CA LEU A 84 2.37 -4.73 -5.46
C LEU A 84 1.79 -6.12 -5.71
N ARG A 85 0.76 -6.26 -6.54
CA ARG A 85 0.18 -7.56 -6.94
C ARG A 85 1.13 -8.49 -7.70
N ARG A 86 2.27 -8.01 -8.17
CA ARG A 86 3.32 -8.82 -8.80
C ARG A 86 4.17 -9.59 -7.78
N ILE A 87 4.11 -9.17 -6.51
CA ILE A 87 4.86 -9.78 -5.40
C ILE A 87 4.13 -11.03 -4.92
N PRO A 88 4.84 -12.13 -4.55
CA PRO A 88 4.22 -13.29 -3.93
C PRO A 88 3.48 -12.88 -2.64
N GLY A 89 2.36 -13.54 -2.37
CA GLY A 89 1.55 -13.28 -1.18
C GLY A 89 0.71 -12.00 -1.24
N VAL A 90 0.78 -11.21 -2.31
CA VAL A 90 0.00 -9.98 -2.48
C VAL A 90 -1.18 -10.22 -3.42
N THR A 91 -2.38 -9.93 -2.95
CA THR A 91 -3.65 -10.01 -3.71
C THR A 91 -4.45 -8.73 -3.48
N GLY A 92 -5.61 -8.60 -4.14
CA GLY A 92 -6.47 -7.44 -4.04
C GLY A 92 -6.48 -6.61 -5.31
N GLY A 93 -6.96 -5.39 -5.24
CA GLY A 93 -7.08 -4.49 -6.39
C GLY A 93 -8.08 -3.37 -6.17
N THR A 94 -8.51 -2.74 -7.25
CA THR A 94 -9.49 -1.66 -7.26
C THR A 94 -10.90 -2.23 -7.06
N SER A 95 -11.69 -1.62 -6.17
CA SER A 95 -13.10 -1.96 -5.97
C SER A 95 -13.90 -1.82 -7.27
N PRO A 96 -14.96 -2.63 -7.50
CA PRO A 96 -15.81 -2.53 -8.68
C PRO A 96 -16.49 -1.17 -8.83
N VAL A 97 -16.65 -0.45 -7.75
CA VAL A 97 -17.20 0.93 -7.73
C VAL A 97 -16.14 2.01 -7.91
N GLY A 98 -14.87 1.60 -8.03
CA GLY A 98 -13.77 2.44 -8.52
C GLY A 98 -13.15 3.42 -7.54
N GLU A 99 -13.63 3.49 -6.30
CA GLU A 99 -13.13 4.48 -5.35
C GLU A 99 -12.07 3.94 -4.39
N GLU A 100 -11.97 2.61 -4.25
CA GLU A 100 -11.12 1.96 -3.27
C GLU A 100 -10.18 0.97 -3.93
N SER A 101 -8.90 1.12 -3.69
CA SER A 101 -7.91 0.14 -4.08
C SER A 101 -7.21 -0.36 -2.82
N LYS A 102 -7.31 -1.66 -2.57
CA LYS A 102 -6.81 -2.31 -1.35
C LYS A 102 -6.05 -3.57 -1.70
N ILE A 103 -4.97 -3.81 -0.99
CA ILE A 103 -4.22 -5.05 -1.09
C ILE A 103 -4.40 -5.89 0.17
N LYS A 104 -4.19 -7.19 0.00
CA LYS A 104 -4.11 -8.18 1.07
C LYS A 104 -2.76 -8.85 1.05
N LEU A 105 -2.11 -8.97 2.20
CA LEU A 105 -0.88 -9.74 2.36
C LEU A 105 -1.23 -11.12 2.94
N ARG A 106 -0.87 -12.19 2.22
CA ARG A 106 -1.14 -13.59 2.62
C ARG A 106 -2.62 -13.83 3.00
N GLY A 107 -3.54 -13.21 2.25
CA GLY A 107 -4.99 -13.30 2.48
C GLY A 107 -5.54 -12.41 3.60
N LEU A 108 -4.72 -11.59 4.23
CA LEU A 108 -5.12 -10.70 5.33
C LEU A 108 -5.55 -9.33 4.80
N PRO A 109 -6.67 -8.77 5.30
CA PRO A 109 -7.15 -7.45 4.92
C PRO A 109 -6.11 -6.34 5.07
N ASP A 110 -6.29 -5.27 4.31
CA ASP A 110 -5.48 -4.06 4.26
C ASP A 110 -5.21 -3.42 5.64
N LYS A 111 -6.17 -3.47 6.56
CA LYS A 111 -6.05 -2.94 7.92
C LYS A 111 -4.94 -3.60 8.77
N TYR A 112 -4.37 -4.72 8.32
CA TYR A 112 -3.25 -5.42 8.96
C TYR A 112 -1.91 -5.15 8.26
N THR A 113 -1.89 -4.26 7.27
CA THR A 113 -0.68 -3.87 6.53
C THR A 113 -0.29 -2.45 6.88
N LEU A 114 0.88 -2.29 7.49
CA LEU A 114 1.43 -0.98 7.81
C LEU A 114 2.11 -0.38 6.58
N ILE A 115 1.80 0.88 6.28
CA ILE A 115 2.44 1.65 5.20
C ILE A 115 3.39 2.66 5.81
N LEU A 116 4.63 2.66 5.31
CA LEU A 116 5.69 3.59 5.69
C LEU A 116 6.20 4.36 4.47
N VAL A 117 6.71 5.56 4.72
CA VAL A 117 7.53 6.32 3.77
C VAL A 117 8.82 6.70 4.49
N ASP A 118 9.95 6.23 3.98
CA ASP A 118 11.28 6.38 4.60
C ASP A 118 11.27 5.99 6.10
N GLY A 119 10.56 4.90 6.43
CA GLY A 119 10.41 4.38 7.77
C GLY A 119 9.40 5.12 8.67
N LYS A 120 8.80 6.21 8.22
CA LYS A 120 7.78 6.99 8.95
C LYS A 120 6.38 6.50 8.60
N ARG A 121 5.51 6.29 9.60
CA ARG A 121 4.13 5.83 9.39
C ARG A 121 3.31 6.88 8.63
N MET A 122 2.54 6.43 7.67
CA MET A 122 1.68 7.32 6.88
C MET A 122 0.39 7.72 7.56
N GLY A 123 0.04 7.24 8.72
CA GLY A 123 -1.29 7.45 9.27
C GLY A 123 -2.39 6.74 8.46
N SER A 124 -3.65 6.96 8.79
CA SER A 124 -4.77 6.37 8.06
C SER A 124 -5.94 7.34 7.88
N SER A 125 -6.46 7.40 6.67
CA SER A 125 -7.69 8.12 6.34
C SER A 125 -8.95 7.27 6.51
N ALA A 126 -8.82 5.96 6.76
CA ALA A 126 -9.94 5.01 6.74
C ALA A 126 -11.09 5.37 7.69
N ASP A 127 -10.79 5.83 8.90
CA ASP A 127 -11.82 6.23 9.88
C ASP A 127 -12.54 7.55 9.51
N THR A 128 -12.04 8.32 8.52
CA THR A 128 -12.75 9.50 8.00
C THR A 128 -13.88 9.12 7.04
N ALA A 129 -13.87 7.91 6.49
CA ALA A 129 -14.95 7.40 5.68
C ALA A 129 -16.21 7.12 6.52
N TYR A 130 -17.36 7.03 5.84
CA TYR A 130 -18.64 6.64 6.47
C TYR A 130 -18.53 5.31 7.22
N ARG A 131 -17.88 4.31 6.59
CA ARG A 131 -17.47 3.06 7.22
C ARG A 131 -15.98 2.84 6.97
N PRO A 132 -15.22 2.28 7.93
CA PRO A 132 -13.78 2.04 7.75
C PRO A 132 -13.45 1.11 6.57
N ASP A 133 -14.34 0.15 6.28
CA ASP A 133 -14.21 -0.76 5.13
C ASP A 133 -14.42 -0.09 3.77
N LEU A 134 -14.99 1.13 3.75
CA LEU A 134 -15.09 2.00 2.58
C LEU A 134 -13.95 3.02 2.50
N GLY A 135 -13.04 3.05 3.48
CA GLY A 135 -11.86 3.90 3.46
C GLY A 135 -10.83 3.43 2.44
N ARG A 136 -10.05 4.37 1.89
CA ARG A 136 -8.97 4.08 0.95
C ARG A 136 -7.74 3.56 1.68
N GLN A 137 -6.93 2.76 1.00
CA GLN A 137 -5.59 2.45 1.45
C GLN A 137 -4.62 3.56 0.99
N ASP A 138 -3.90 4.14 1.94
CA ASP A 138 -3.12 5.36 1.72
C ASP A 138 -1.75 5.07 1.03
N LEU A 139 -1.76 4.55 -0.20
CA LEU A 139 -0.56 4.24 -0.99
C LEU A 139 -0.21 5.31 -2.04
N ASN A 140 -1.20 6.00 -2.61
CA ASN A 140 -1.04 6.83 -3.79
C ASN A 140 -0.72 8.31 -3.49
N TRP A 141 -0.14 8.61 -2.32
CA TRP A 141 0.24 9.97 -1.93
C TRP A 141 1.63 10.40 -2.38
N ILE A 142 2.47 9.44 -2.79
CA ILE A 142 3.84 9.67 -3.24
C ILE A 142 3.89 9.54 -4.75
N SER A 143 4.50 10.52 -5.41
CA SER A 143 4.77 10.44 -6.83
C SER A 143 5.69 9.24 -7.16
N PRO A 144 5.35 8.39 -8.13
CA PRO A 144 6.21 7.28 -8.56
C PRO A 144 7.63 7.72 -8.91
N GLU A 145 7.81 8.94 -9.44
CA GLU A 145 9.10 9.51 -9.82
C GLU A 145 10.03 9.78 -8.62
N MET A 146 9.46 9.91 -7.42
CA MET A 146 10.21 10.10 -6.18
C MET A 146 10.64 8.79 -5.54
N ILE A 147 10.07 7.66 -5.97
CA ILE A 147 10.32 6.36 -5.36
C ILE A 147 11.64 5.79 -5.89
N GLU A 148 12.51 5.38 -4.98
CA GLU A 148 13.72 4.62 -5.29
C GLU A 148 13.41 3.13 -5.35
N ARG A 149 12.66 2.63 -4.36
CA ARG A 149 12.18 1.25 -4.31
C ARG A 149 11.02 1.12 -3.32
N ILE A 150 10.28 0.03 -3.43
CA ILE A 150 9.26 -0.35 -2.46
C ILE A 150 9.68 -1.68 -1.83
N GLU A 151 9.86 -1.69 -0.51
CA GLU A 151 10.15 -2.88 0.28
C GLU A 151 8.86 -3.44 0.86
N VAL A 152 8.57 -4.72 0.61
CA VAL A 152 7.38 -5.41 1.13
C VAL A 152 7.80 -6.57 1.99
N VAL A 153 7.63 -6.42 3.30
CA VAL A 153 7.85 -7.47 4.29
C VAL A 153 6.53 -8.17 4.56
N ARG A 154 6.51 -9.49 4.44
CA ARG A 154 5.35 -10.33 4.70
C ARG A 154 5.47 -11.04 6.04
N GLY A 155 4.35 -11.15 6.75
CA GLY A 155 4.31 -11.66 8.12
C GLY A 155 4.43 -10.56 9.17
N PRO A 156 4.15 -10.90 10.45
CA PRO A 156 4.10 -9.91 11.53
C PRO A 156 5.45 -9.23 11.78
N MET A 157 5.41 -7.90 11.79
CA MET A 157 6.54 -7.02 12.11
C MET A 157 6.25 -6.13 13.32
N SER A 158 5.33 -6.55 14.18
CA SER A 158 4.94 -5.75 15.35
C SER A 158 6.05 -5.60 16.40
N SER A 159 7.08 -6.46 16.40
CA SER A 159 8.28 -6.32 17.25
C SER A 159 9.06 -5.02 16.98
N LEU A 160 9.07 -4.53 15.75
CA LEU A 160 9.71 -3.26 15.37
C LEU A 160 8.70 -2.12 15.26
N TYR A 161 7.57 -2.39 14.60
CA TYR A 161 6.65 -1.35 14.17
C TYR A 161 5.36 -1.26 14.99
N GLY A 162 5.05 -2.21 15.89
CA GLY A 162 3.87 -2.18 16.76
C GLY A 162 2.56 -2.50 16.02
N SER A 163 1.47 -1.87 16.47
CA SER A 163 0.13 -2.08 15.91
C SER A 163 0.10 -1.86 14.40
N ASP A 164 -0.82 -2.57 13.72
CA ASP A 164 -1.13 -2.53 12.28
C ASP A 164 -0.14 -3.30 11.38
N ALA A 165 1.00 -3.79 11.93
CA ALA A 165 1.98 -4.59 11.20
C ALA A 165 1.79 -6.10 11.38
N MET A 166 0.53 -6.58 11.53
CA MET A 166 0.20 -8.00 11.71
C MET A 166 0.34 -8.84 10.43
N GLY A 167 -0.01 -8.27 9.29
CA GLY A 167 0.08 -8.91 7.97
C GLY A 167 1.40 -8.65 7.28
N GLY A 168 2.01 -7.51 7.60
CA GLY A 168 3.27 -7.09 7.02
C GLY A 168 3.45 -5.58 6.98
N VAL A 169 4.52 -5.17 6.31
CA VAL A 169 4.91 -3.77 6.16
C VAL A 169 5.24 -3.48 4.70
N ILE A 170 4.72 -2.38 4.19
CA ILE A 170 5.11 -1.79 2.90
C ILE A 170 5.85 -0.50 3.21
N ASN A 171 7.12 -0.44 2.85
CA ASN A 171 7.94 0.76 3.04
C ASN A 171 8.34 1.34 1.68
N ILE A 172 7.86 2.53 1.40
CA ILE A 172 8.20 3.29 0.19
C ILE A 172 9.47 4.08 0.51
N ILE A 173 10.59 3.66 -0.07
CA ILE A 173 11.87 4.35 0.07
C ILE A 173 11.99 5.39 -1.04
N THR A 174 12.20 6.64 -0.65
CA THR A 174 12.35 7.74 -1.59
C THR A 174 13.81 7.95 -2.00
N ARG A 175 14.02 8.56 -3.16
CA ARG A 175 15.36 8.84 -3.71
C ARG A 175 16.14 9.77 -2.79
N LYS A 176 17.43 9.53 -2.63
CA LYS A 176 18.32 10.43 -1.91
C LYS A 176 18.56 11.72 -2.68
N VAL A 177 18.85 12.80 -1.98
CA VAL A 177 19.29 14.05 -2.61
C VAL A 177 20.73 13.87 -3.13
N PRO A 178 20.98 14.08 -4.42
CA PRO A 178 22.30 13.87 -5.02
C PRO A 178 23.22 15.09 -4.78
N GLY A 179 24.51 14.89 -4.97
CA GLY A 179 25.52 15.95 -4.86
C GLY A 179 25.53 16.94 -6.04
N LYS A 180 24.79 16.68 -7.11
CA LYS A 180 24.59 17.58 -8.25
C LYS A 180 23.11 17.67 -8.56
N TRP A 181 22.67 18.79 -9.09
CA TRP A 181 21.29 18.96 -9.54
C TRP A 181 20.95 17.91 -10.60
N ASN A 182 19.86 17.23 -10.39
CA ASN A 182 19.23 16.36 -11.37
C ASN A 182 17.70 16.44 -11.25
N GLY A 183 17.04 16.03 -12.31
CA GLY A 183 15.60 16.01 -12.33
C GLY A 183 15.05 14.99 -13.31
N SER A 184 13.75 14.77 -13.22
CA SER A 184 13.00 14.00 -14.21
C SER A 184 11.60 14.59 -14.37
N ALA A 185 11.14 14.64 -15.62
CA ALA A 185 9.78 14.95 -15.99
C ALA A 185 9.18 13.75 -16.72
N THR A 186 7.99 13.33 -16.31
CA THR A 186 7.28 12.16 -16.87
C THR A 186 5.89 12.58 -17.30
N ALA A 187 5.48 12.15 -18.50
CA ALA A 187 4.11 12.26 -19.00
C ALA A 187 3.66 10.90 -19.52
N ASN A 188 2.53 10.40 -19.03
CA ASN A 188 1.91 9.16 -19.48
C ASN A 188 0.47 9.41 -19.88
N TYR A 189 0.01 8.71 -20.93
CA TYR A 189 -1.37 8.68 -21.37
C TYR A 189 -1.80 7.24 -21.61
N THR A 190 -3.00 6.90 -21.20
CA THR A 190 -3.59 5.57 -21.38
C THR A 190 -4.98 5.70 -21.97
N GLU A 191 -5.20 5.04 -23.10
CA GLU A 191 -6.46 5.00 -23.83
C GLU A 191 -7.09 3.61 -23.74
N PRO A 192 -8.31 3.48 -23.21
CA PRO A 192 -9.06 2.24 -23.30
C PRO A 192 -9.47 1.94 -24.73
N GLN A 193 -9.48 0.66 -25.12
CA GLN A 193 -9.96 0.26 -26.43
C GLN A 193 -11.49 0.28 -26.51
N ASP A 194 -12.16 -0.02 -25.42
CA ASP A 194 -13.62 -0.08 -25.38
C ASP A 194 -14.20 1.34 -25.24
N SER A 195 -15.15 1.68 -26.11
CA SER A 195 -15.91 2.94 -26.02
C SER A 195 -16.67 3.01 -24.69
N GLY A 196 -16.75 4.20 -24.10
CA GLY A 196 -17.40 4.41 -22.82
C GLY A 196 -16.54 4.06 -21.59
N ARG A 197 -15.27 3.68 -21.79
CA ARG A 197 -14.28 3.56 -20.71
C ARG A 197 -13.43 4.82 -20.62
N GLY A 198 -13.06 5.21 -19.40
CA GLY A 198 -12.33 6.43 -19.12
C GLY A 198 -10.84 6.33 -19.45
N ALA A 199 -10.32 7.29 -20.22
CA ALA A 199 -8.89 7.46 -20.43
C ALA A 199 -8.19 7.96 -19.15
N ALA A 200 -6.86 7.75 -19.06
CA ALA A 200 -6.07 8.21 -17.93
C ALA A 200 -4.82 8.97 -18.39
N HIS A 201 -4.39 9.94 -17.58
CA HIS A 201 -3.11 10.61 -17.77
C HIS A 201 -2.38 10.83 -16.44
N GLN A 202 -1.06 10.87 -16.52
CA GLN A 202 -0.18 11.12 -15.38
C GLN A 202 0.92 12.08 -15.81
N LEU A 203 1.17 13.06 -14.94
CA LEU A 203 2.28 14.01 -15.08
C LEU A 203 3.08 13.98 -13.77
N GLY A 204 4.39 13.92 -13.86
CA GLY A 204 5.28 13.94 -12.72
C GLY A 204 6.52 14.79 -12.99
N LEU A 205 6.94 15.53 -11.97
CA LEU A 205 8.19 16.28 -11.95
C LEU A 205 8.91 15.96 -10.65
N ASN A 206 10.18 15.62 -10.75
CA ASN A 206 11.07 15.50 -9.60
C ASN A 206 12.34 16.30 -9.87
N LEU A 207 12.74 17.11 -8.90
CA LEU A 207 13.95 17.91 -8.93
C LEU A 207 14.70 17.71 -7.61
N ALA A 208 16.00 17.44 -7.66
CA ALA A 208 16.82 17.27 -6.47
C ALA A 208 18.25 17.75 -6.71
N GLY A 209 18.85 18.34 -5.68
CA GLY A 209 20.24 18.81 -5.76
C GLY A 209 20.65 19.63 -4.55
N PRO A 210 21.92 20.08 -4.51
CA PRO A 210 22.45 20.89 -3.45
C PRO A 210 21.99 22.35 -3.56
N LEU A 211 21.50 22.92 -2.46
CA LEU A 211 21.31 24.37 -2.31
C LEU A 211 22.60 25.04 -1.81
N SER A 212 23.41 24.28 -1.06
CA SER A 212 24.74 24.65 -0.60
C SER A 212 25.56 23.38 -0.33
N ASP A 213 26.81 23.51 0.09
CA ASP A 213 27.67 22.37 0.45
C ASP A 213 27.09 21.52 1.60
N SER A 214 26.25 22.09 2.44
CA SER A 214 25.64 21.41 3.58
C SER A 214 24.13 21.19 3.47
N ILE A 215 23.44 21.82 2.51
CA ILE A 215 21.99 21.75 2.38
C ILE A 215 21.63 21.19 1.02
N GLY A 216 20.92 20.08 1.03
CA GLY A 216 20.30 19.48 -0.15
C GLY A 216 18.78 19.63 -0.14
N MET A 217 18.19 19.75 -1.32
CA MET A 217 16.75 19.87 -1.52
C MET A 217 16.24 18.82 -2.51
N ARG A 218 15.02 18.38 -2.28
CA ARG A 218 14.23 17.63 -3.26
C ARG A 218 12.81 18.18 -3.31
N LEU A 219 12.26 18.30 -4.52
CA LEU A 219 10.89 18.69 -4.80
C LEU A 219 10.27 17.68 -5.76
N GLY A 220 9.12 17.15 -5.41
CA GLY A 220 8.28 16.32 -6.27
C GLY A 220 6.91 16.94 -6.45
N VAL A 221 6.43 16.95 -7.68
CA VAL A 221 5.05 17.36 -8.04
C VAL A 221 4.47 16.29 -8.95
N ALA A 222 3.27 15.84 -8.64
CA ALA A 222 2.60 14.85 -9.47
C ALA A 222 1.11 15.15 -9.60
N GLN A 223 0.56 14.79 -10.75
CA GLN A 223 -0.85 14.73 -11.01
C GLN A 223 -1.16 13.47 -11.81
N SER A 224 -2.16 12.73 -11.36
CA SER A 224 -2.79 11.68 -12.16
C SER A 224 -4.29 11.94 -12.25
N LYS A 225 -4.88 11.56 -13.37
CA LYS A 225 -6.33 11.61 -13.56
C LYS A 225 -6.76 10.37 -14.33
N GLN A 226 -7.73 9.66 -13.78
CA GLN A 226 -8.51 8.63 -14.44
C GLN A 226 -9.89 9.21 -14.69
N ASN A 227 -10.34 9.25 -15.93
CA ASN A 227 -11.73 9.62 -16.22
C ASN A 227 -12.65 8.48 -15.81
N ALA A 228 -13.88 8.84 -15.41
CA ALA A 228 -14.90 7.84 -15.12
C ALA A 228 -15.28 7.06 -16.38
N ASP A 229 -15.67 5.82 -16.21
CA ASP A 229 -16.38 5.06 -17.21
C ASP A 229 -17.80 5.65 -17.40
N GLU A 230 -18.32 5.70 -18.63
CA GLU A 230 -19.65 6.24 -18.91
C GLU A 230 -20.76 5.38 -18.29
N LYS A 231 -20.51 4.07 -18.14
CA LYS A 231 -21.42 3.11 -17.52
C LYS A 231 -20.66 2.21 -16.57
N ILE A 232 -21.08 2.21 -15.31
CA ILE A 232 -20.66 1.21 -14.34
C ILE A 232 -21.76 0.14 -14.30
N VAL A 233 -21.50 -1.00 -14.92
CA VAL A 233 -22.45 -2.10 -14.97
C VAL A 233 -22.29 -2.94 -13.73
N ARG A 234 -23.37 -3.20 -12.99
CA ARG A 234 -23.40 -3.90 -11.71
C ARG A 234 -22.57 -5.20 -11.67
N ASN A 235 -22.56 -5.96 -12.76
CA ASN A 235 -21.88 -7.26 -12.84
C ASN A 235 -20.56 -7.22 -13.62
N ALA A 236 -20.23 -6.11 -14.27
CA ALA A 236 -19.00 -5.94 -15.04
C ALA A 236 -18.06 -4.90 -14.41
N GLY A 237 -18.51 -4.24 -13.35
CA GLY A 237 -17.78 -3.16 -12.70
C GLY A 237 -17.57 -1.95 -13.61
N GLY A 238 -16.86 -0.99 -13.11
CA GLY A 238 -16.42 0.20 -13.81
C GLY A 238 -15.49 0.99 -12.91
N ILE A 239 -14.78 1.95 -13.46
CA ILE A 239 -13.94 2.87 -12.67
C ILE A 239 -14.68 4.19 -12.52
N GLY A 240 -14.85 4.66 -11.29
CA GLY A 240 -15.16 6.05 -10.99
C GLY A 240 -14.02 6.95 -11.45
N GLY A 241 -14.30 8.21 -11.76
CA GLY A 241 -13.23 9.17 -12.06
C GLY A 241 -12.44 9.47 -10.79
N GLU A 242 -11.14 9.59 -10.94
CA GLU A 242 -10.25 9.95 -9.85
C GLU A 242 -9.20 10.95 -10.32
N ARG A 243 -8.93 11.95 -9.49
CA ARG A 243 -7.81 12.87 -9.69
C ARG A 243 -6.97 12.89 -8.42
N ASN A 244 -5.70 12.59 -8.58
CA ASN A 244 -4.70 12.71 -7.52
C ASN A 244 -3.72 13.82 -7.86
N GLN A 245 -3.44 14.68 -6.90
CA GLN A 245 -2.46 15.74 -6.99
C GLN A 245 -1.61 15.72 -5.73
N SER A 246 -0.30 15.84 -5.87
CA SER A 246 0.61 15.90 -4.73
C SER A 246 1.80 16.81 -5.00
N ILE A 247 2.24 17.47 -3.93
CA ILE A 247 3.51 18.16 -3.87
C ILE A 247 4.23 17.70 -2.61
N THR A 248 5.50 17.37 -2.73
CA THR A 248 6.34 16.92 -1.61
C THR A 248 7.67 17.64 -1.70
N GLY A 249 8.09 18.25 -0.61
CA GLY A 249 9.38 18.89 -0.45
C GLY A 249 10.19 18.24 0.67
N GLN A 250 11.49 18.14 0.48
CA GLN A 250 12.44 17.69 1.50
C GLN A 250 13.67 18.60 1.50
N LEU A 251 14.12 18.98 2.69
CA LEU A 251 15.40 19.62 2.92
C LEU A 251 16.24 18.72 3.81
N ASN A 252 17.48 18.46 3.41
CA ASN A 252 18.44 17.71 4.19
C ASN A 252 19.60 18.65 4.53
N TRP A 253 19.88 18.82 5.81
CA TRP A 253 20.97 19.66 6.29
C TRP A 253 22.03 18.81 6.99
N ALA A 254 23.21 18.67 6.37
CA ALA A 254 24.38 18.08 6.99
C ALA A 254 24.99 19.10 7.95
N LEU A 255 24.75 18.93 9.26
CA LEU A 255 25.35 19.79 10.29
C LEU A 255 26.88 19.61 10.33
N ASN A 256 27.31 18.38 10.11
CA ASN A 256 28.70 17.95 9.92
C ASN A 256 28.71 16.55 9.26
N LYS A 257 29.88 15.88 9.22
CA LYS A 257 30.03 14.52 8.63
C LYS A 257 29.31 13.42 9.41
N GLN A 258 28.92 13.68 10.65
CA GLN A 258 28.31 12.68 11.55
C GLN A 258 26.84 12.96 11.83
N HIS A 259 26.37 14.20 11.67
CA HIS A 259 25.03 14.62 12.08
C HIS A 259 24.29 15.31 10.95
N SER A 260 23.04 14.96 10.77
CA SER A 260 22.16 15.58 9.78
C SER A 260 20.75 15.78 10.33
N LEU A 261 20.08 16.79 9.78
CA LEU A 261 18.66 17.07 9.98
C LEU A 261 17.94 16.93 8.65
N SER A 262 16.71 16.44 8.70
CA SER A 262 15.79 16.44 7.56
C SER A 262 14.48 17.12 7.93
N LEU A 263 13.96 17.91 7.01
CA LEU A 263 12.63 18.51 7.09
C LEU A 263 11.85 18.06 5.86
N ASP A 264 10.74 17.34 6.06
CA ASP A 264 9.85 16.94 4.98
C ASP A 264 8.49 17.61 5.16
N ALA A 265 7.88 18.02 4.05
CA ALA A 265 6.52 18.48 4.01
C ALA A 265 5.82 17.97 2.76
N SER A 266 4.57 17.55 2.89
CA SER A 266 3.77 17.16 1.74
C SER A 266 2.33 17.65 1.84
N TYR A 267 1.76 17.94 0.68
CA TYR A 267 0.36 18.23 0.48
C TYR A 267 -0.16 17.33 -0.63
N GLY A 268 -1.27 16.67 -0.39
CA GLY A 268 -1.93 15.83 -1.37
C GLY A 268 -3.44 16.09 -1.40
N ARG A 269 -4.03 15.94 -2.58
CA ARG A 269 -5.46 16.04 -2.82
C ARG A 269 -5.89 14.91 -3.72
N GLN A 270 -6.81 14.11 -3.24
CA GLN A 270 -7.50 13.07 -4.02
C GLN A 270 -8.95 13.46 -4.17
N GLU A 271 -9.45 13.44 -5.39
CA GLU A 271 -10.84 13.73 -5.73
C GLU A 271 -11.41 12.54 -6.49
N ALA A 272 -12.51 11.99 -5.97
CA ALA A 272 -13.37 11.14 -6.76
C ALA A 272 -14.26 12.08 -7.61
N SER A 273 -14.33 11.87 -8.92
CA SER A 273 -15.26 12.61 -9.76
C SER A 273 -16.65 12.00 -9.63
N ASP A 274 -17.67 12.85 -9.79
CA ASP A 274 -19.05 12.40 -9.93
C ASP A 274 -19.16 11.47 -11.13
N SER A 275 -19.07 10.19 -10.90
CA SER A 275 -19.52 9.21 -11.86
C SER A 275 -20.91 8.78 -11.41
N PRO A 276 -21.93 8.92 -12.24
CA PRO A 276 -23.19 8.25 -11.99
C PRO A 276 -22.93 6.74 -12.16
N ALA A 277 -22.47 6.10 -11.10
CA ALA A 277 -22.60 4.65 -11.01
C ALA A 277 -24.10 4.38 -10.96
N LEU A 278 -24.68 4.05 -12.10
CA LEU A 278 -26.07 3.66 -12.19
C LEU A 278 -26.14 2.12 -12.13
N ASP A 279 -27.18 1.61 -11.49
CA ASP A 279 -27.50 0.19 -11.61
C ASP A 279 -28.10 -0.15 -13.00
N ALA A 280 -28.48 -1.42 -13.20
CA ALA A 280 -29.05 -1.86 -14.46
C ALA A 280 -30.38 -1.15 -14.82
N ASP A 281 -31.05 -0.56 -13.84
CA ASP A 281 -32.34 0.14 -13.96
C ASP A 281 -32.14 1.65 -14.12
N GLY A 282 -30.88 2.13 -14.13
CA GLY A 282 -30.54 3.54 -14.28
C GLY A 282 -30.63 4.35 -13.00
N GLU A 283 -30.83 3.70 -11.86
CA GLU A 283 -30.84 4.34 -10.55
C GLU A 283 -29.40 4.50 -10.01
N PRO A 284 -29.08 5.59 -9.29
CA PRO A 284 -27.77 5.78 -8.70
C PRO A 284 -27.42 4.62 -7.76
N LEU A 285 -26.30 3.95 -8.02
CA LEU A 285 -25.76 2.98 -7.07
C LEU A 285 -25.48 3.70 -5.76
N PHE A 286 -25.81 3.05 -4.65
CA PHE A 286 -25.67 3.56 -3.28
C PHE A 286 -24.25 4.11 -2.96
N TYR A 287 -23.27 3.81 -3.79
CA TYR A 287 -21.86 4.25 -3.66
C TYR A 287 -21.54 5.53 -4.45
N ALA A 288 -22.45 6.05 -5.25
CA ALA A 288 -22.35 7.38 -5.84
C ALA A 288 -22.64 8.46 -4.76
N TRP A 289 -21.89 8.41 -3.67
CA TRP A 289 -21.99 9.35 -2.55
C TRP A 289 -21.30 10.68 -2.87
N GLY A 290 -21.58 11.26 -4.01
CA GLY A 290 -21.05 12.55 -4.39
C GLY A 290 -19.52 12.58 -4.45
N ALA A 291 -18.96 13.53 -5.15
CA ALA A 291 -17.52 13.72 -5.21
C ALA A 291 -16.95 13.88 -3.79
N SER A 292 -16.16 12.92 -3.35
CA SER A 292 -15.39 13.06 -2.13
C SER A 292 -14.03 13.68 -2.45
N LYS A 293 -13.59 14.60 -1.60
CA LYS A 293 -12.29 15.24 -1.70
C LYS A 293 -11.52 14.98 -0.44
N LEU A 294 -10.49 14.15 -0.54
CA LEU A 294 -9.60 13.85 0.56
C LEU A 294 -8.33 14.69 0.43
N ILE A 295 -8.04 15.48 1.45
CA ILE A 295 -6.82 16.27 1.56
C ILE A 295 -5.91 15.62 2.62
N ARG A 296 -4.64 15.46 2.29
CA ARG A 296 -3.60 15.07 3.24
C ARG A 296 -2.56 16.18 3.35
N LYS A 297 -2.19 16.49 4.58
CA LYS A 297 -1.02 17.32 4.90
C LYS A 297 -0.12 16.51 5.82
N SER A 298 1.17 16.52 5.57
CA SER A 298 2.13 15.93 6.50
C SER A 298 3.38 16.80 6.61
N ALA A 299 3.97 16.79 7.80
CA ALA A 299 5.25 17.41 8.06
C ALA A 299 6.08 16.48 8.96
N SER A 300 7.39 16.46 8.77
CA SER A 300 8.30 15.71 9.64
C SER A 300 9.61 16.43 9.83
N LEU A 301 10.17 16.27 11.03
CA LEU A 301 11.53 16.66 11.38
C LEU A 301 12.29 15.41 11.78
N GLY A 302 13.37 15.11 11.07
CA GLY A 302 14.25 13.98 11.33
C GLY A 302 15.64 14.42 11.76
N TYR A 303 16.25 13.66 12.66
CA TYR A 303 17.65 13.75 13.02
C TYR A 303 18.29 12.38 12.81
N GLU A 304 19.45 12.34 12.17
CA GLU A 304 20.33 11.19 12.11
C GLU A 304 21.72 11.56 12.60
N GLY A 305 22.26 10.77 13.52
CA GLY A 305 23.58 10.99 14.11
C GLY A 305 24.40 9.72 14.21
N LYS A 306 25.69 9.81 13.81
CA LYS A 306 26.70 8.79 14.12
C LYS A 306 27.38 9.22 15.41
N LEU A 307 27.12 8.47 16.49
CA LEU A 307 27.70 8.66 17.79
C LEU A 307 28.87 7.68 17.96
N ASP A 308 29.75 7.91 18.92
CA ASP A 308 30.89 7.00 19.19
C ASP A 308 30.47 5.58 19.52
N PHE A 309 29.27 5.42 20.09
CA PHE A 309 28.71 4.14 20.50
C PHE A 309 27.63 3.59 19.54
N GLY A 310 27.27 4.29 18.46
CA GLY A 310 26.24 3.78 17.55
C GLY A 310 25.62 4.83 16.65
N LYS A 311 24.53 4.47 15.97
CA LYS A 311 23.76 5.39 15.14
C LYS A 311 22.42 5.69 15.79
N ALA A 312 22.12 6.98 15.98
CA ALA A 312 20.83 7.44 16.49
C ALA A 312 19.98 8.02 15.35
N ARG A 313 18.68 7.73 15.40
CA ARG A 313 17.68 8.36 14.55
C ARG A 313 16.49 8.78 15.40
N ILE A 314 16.05 10.04 15.22
CA ILE A 314 14.86 10.58 15.89
C ILE A 314 13.99 11.23 14.82
N ASN A 315 12.71 10.89 14.80
CA ASN A 315 11.73 11.46 13.89
C ASN A 315 10.52 11.97 14.67
N LEU A 316 10.16 13.22 14.45
CA LEU A 316 8.89 13.80 14.87
C LEU A 316 8.07 14.07 13.61
N TYR A 317 6.88 13.51 13.51
CA TYR A 317 6.04 13.70 12.32
C TYR A 317 4.56 13.78 12.66
N HIS A 318 3.84 14.50 11.79
CA HIS A 318 2.43 14.77 11.90
C HIS A 318 1.75 14.53 10.55
N ASN A 319 0.59 13.85 10.59
CA ASN A 319 -0.29 13.66 9.44
C ASN A 319 -1.69 14.22 9.78
N ASP A 320 -2.28 14.93 8.83
CA ASP A 320 -3.64 15.50 8.91
C ASP A 320 -4.41 15.09 7.64
N TYR A 321 -5.49 14.37 7.81
CA TYR A 321 -6.43 13.98 6.76
C TYR A 321 -7.75 14.70 6.95
N ASP A 322 -8.26 15.34 5.90
CA ASP A 322 -9.54 16.03 5.85
C ASP A 322 -10.37 15.48 4.68
N ASN A 323 -11.37 14.68 4.99
CA ASN A 323 -12.30 14.14 4.00
C ASN A 323 -13.48 15.10 3.87
N GLN A 324 -13.45 15.92 2.82
CA GLN A 324 -14.42 17.00 2.57
C GLN A 324 -15.67 16.43 1.91
N VAL A 325 -16.65 16.05 2.71
CA VAL A 325 -18.01 15.67 2.31
C VAL A 325 -18.95 16.80 2.72
N THR A 326 -19.86 17.19 1.85
CA THR A 326 -20.80 18.29 2.11
C THR A 326 -21.60 18.07 3.40
N GLY A 327 -21.57 19.03 4.31
CA GLY A 327 -22.28 18.98 5.58
C GLY A 327 -21.66 18.07 6.64
N VAL A 328 -20.47 17.50 6.38
CA VAL A 328 -19.78 16.58 7.30
C VAL A 328 -18.38 17.11 7.64
N VAL A 329 -18.00 17.02 8.92
CA VAL A 329 -16.60 17.18 9.35
C VAL A 329 -16.02 15.80 9.59
N ALA A 330 -15.07 15.39 8.74
CA ALA A 330 -14.43 14.08 8.85
C ALA A 330 -12.91 14.25 8.74
N LYS A 331 -12.22 14.26 9.89
CA LYS A 331 -10.77 14.54 10.00
C LYS A 331 -10.09 13.49 10.86
N SER A 332 -8.90 13.06 10.45
CA SER A 332 -8.02 12.21 11.24
C SER A 332 -6.65 12.87 11.35
N LYS A 333 -6.12 12.97 12.55
CA LYS A 333 -4.81 13.51 12.84
C LYS A 333 -3.99 12.50 13.62
N ASP A 334 -2.73 12.40 13.32
CA ASP A 334 -1.77 11.66 14.14
C ASP A 334 -0.44 12.40 14.26
N SER A 335 0.13 12.37 15.46
CA SER A 335 1.45 12.88 15.76
C SER A 335 2.27 11.75 16.35
N THR A 336 3.48 11.55 15.85
CA THR A 336 4.35 10.47 16.28
C THR A 336 5.76 10.98 16.52
N LEU A 337 6.36 10.54 17.64
CA LEU A 337 7.78 10.66 17.94
C LEU A 337 8.37 9.25 17.97
N ASP A 338 9.33 8.99 17.10
CA ASP A 338 10.11 7.75 17.05
C ASP A 338 11.56 8.06 17.35
N ALA A 339 12.18 7.25 18.21
CA ALA A 339 13.61 7.31 18.47
C ALA A 339 14.20 5.90 18.38
N THR A 340 15.32 5.74 17.67
CA THR A 340 16.04 4.46 17.55
C THR A 340 17.53 4.68 17.73
N LEU A 341 18.18 3.69 18.36
CA LEU A 341 19.62 3.58 18.49
C LEU A 341 20.05 2.23 17.93
N GLU A 342 20.97 2.24 16.98
CA GLU A 342 21.66 1.06 16.44
C GLU A 342 23.06 1.00 17.01
N GLN A 343 23.42 -0.10 17.65
CA GLN A 343 24.72 -0.29 18.29
C GLN A 343 25.32 -1.66 17.95
N ARG A 344 26.58 -1.69 17.55
CA ARG A 344 27.36 -2.92 17.43
C ARG A 344 28.01 -3.24 18.76
N LEU A 345 27.87 -4.48 19.22
CA LEU A 345 28.39 -4.98 20.48
C LEU A 345 29.22 -6.26 20.23
N GLY A 346 30.24 -6.47 21.07
CA GLY A 346 31.14 -7.63 20.99
C GLY A 346 31.10 -8.49 22.26
N TRP A 347 29.92 -8.71 22.85
CA TRP A 347 29.78 -9.49 24.09
C TRP A 347 29.73 -11.00 23.82
N GLY A 348 30.90 -11.63 23.69
CA GLY A 348 31.03 -13.07 23.40
C GLY A 348 30.85 -13.42 21.93
N VAL A 349 29.84 -12.84 21.26
CA VAL A 349 29.61 -12.88 19.81
C VAL A 349 29.38 -11.45 19.31
N GLU A 350 29.66 -11.21 18.02
CA GLU A 350 29.30 -9.93 17.40
C GLU A 350 27.78 -9.81 17.38
N GLN A 351 27.29 -8.62 17.73
CA GLN A 351 25.86 -8.32 17.82
C GLN A 351 25.55 -6.98 17.16
N LEU A 352 24.36 -6.88 16.57
CA LEU A 352 23.79 -5.63 16.11
C LEU A 352 22.47 -5.41 16.85
N LEU A 353 22.54 -4.57 17.90
CA LEU A 353 21.39 -4.23 18.72
C LEU A 353 20.71 -2.98 18.18
N VAL A 354 19.42 -3.09 17.88
CA VAL A 354 18.55 -1.97 17.56
C VAL A 354 17.53 -1.82 18.69
N MET A 355 17.54 -0.68 19.36
CA MET A 355 16.58 -0.37 20.42
C MET A 355 15.90 0.96 20.16
N GLY A 356 14.68 1.13 20.66
CA GLY A 356 13.98 2.38 20.44
C GLY A 356 12.72 2.53 21.26
N GLY A 357 12.14 3.72 21.10
CA GLY A 357 10.88 4.11 21.71
C GLY A 357 10.00 4.85 20.72
N GLN A 358 8.71 4.76 20.93
CA GLN A 358 7.68 5.45 20.14
C GLN A 358 6.64 6.05 21.06
N TRP A 359 6.21 7.25 20.74
CA TRP A 359 5.00 7.87 21.27
C TRP A 359 4.12 8.29 20.11
N LYS A 360 2.82 7.96 20.16
CA LYS A 360 1.85 8.27 19.12
C LYS A 360 0.57 8.77 19.75
N HIS A 361 0.09 9.92 19.27
CA HIS A 361 -1.22 10.47 19.62
C HIS A 361 -2.09 10.56 18.37
N GLN A 362 -3.34 10.10 18.49
CA GLN A 362 -4.32 10.09 17.40
C GLN A 362 -5.59 10.82 17.81
N GLU A 363 -6.18 11.56 16.87
CA GLU A 363 -7.46 12.24 17.02
C GLU A 363 -8.31 11.99 15.78
N LEU A 364 -9.57 11.66 15.98
CA LEU A 364 -10.57 11.45 14.93
C LEU A 364 -11.79 12.30 15.21
N THR A 365 -12.21 13.15 14.26
CA THR A 365 -13.50 13.83 14.25
C THR A 365 -14.30 13.33 13.06
N ASN A 366 -15.52 12.83 13.28
CA ASN A 366 -16.37 12.37 12.19
C ASN A 366 -17.86 12.58 12.55
N THR A 367 -18.42 13.72 12.13
CA THR A 367 -19.81 14.08 12.45
C THR A 367 -20.85 13.23 11.73
N ASN A 368 -20.46 12.43 10.75
CA ASN A 368 -21.36 11.52 10.04
C ASN A 368 -21.55 10.18 10.75
N THR A 369 -20.69 9.85 11.70
CA THR A 369 -20.67 8.52 12.32
C THR A 369 -20.43 8.54 13.83
N ILE A 370 -20.03 9.67 14.41
CA ILE A 370 -19.82 9.85 15.84
C ILE A 370 -20.77 10.94 16.32
N GLY A 371 -21.50 10.69 17.40
CA GLY A 371 -22.49 11.65 17.92
C GLY A 371 -23.77 11.76 17.09
N THR A 372 -24.01 10.84 16.16
CA THR A 372 -25.20 10.85 15.28
C THR A 372 -26.48 10.43 15.96
N VAL A 373 -26.39 9.82 17.12
CA VAL A 373 -27.52 9.37 17.95
C VAL A 373 -27.42 10.01 19.34
N PRO A 374 -28.56 10.39 19.95
CA PRO A 374 -28.56 11.07 21.26
C PRO A 374 -28.09 10.15 22.41
N THR A 375 -28.27 8.84 22.25
CA THR A 375 -27.83 7.82 23.19
C THR A 375 -27.19 6.65 22.44
N ASP A 376 -26.15 6.06 23.01
CA ASP A 376 -25.59 4.79 22.53
C ASP A 376 -26.54 3.61 22.83
N TYR A 377 -26.15 2.41 22.46
CA TYR A 377 -26.96 1.20 22.72
C TYR A 377 -27.03 0.83 24.20
N LEU A 378 -26.15 1.36 25.06
CA LEU A 378 -26.16 1.19 26.51
C LEU A 378 -27.09 2.20 27.19
N GLY A 379 -27.58 3.22 26.47
CA GLY A 379 -28.40 4.31 26.98
C GLY A 379 -27.61 5.51 27.51
N ASN A 380 -26.27 5.53 27.34
CA ASN A 380 -25.44 6.67 27.72
C ASN A 380 -25.65 7.83 26.75
N PRO A 381 -25.75 9.09 27.26
CA PRO A 381 -25.77 10.26 26.39
C PRO A 381 -24.50 10.32 25.51
N VAL A 382 -24.68 10.59 24.22
CA VAL A 382 -23.58 10.79 23.28
C VAL A 382 -23.45 12.27 22.98
N SER A 383 -22.27 12.82 23.24
CA SER A 383 -21.96 14.22 22.97
C SER A 383 -20.63 14.34 22.23
N GLY A 384 -20.57 15.29 21.27
CA GLY A 384 -19.37 15.52 20.47
C GLY A 384 -19.16 14.47 19.37
N ALA A 385 -18.23 14.77 18.48
CA ALA A 385 -17.91 13.94 17.32
C ALA A 385 -16.39 13.62 17.24
N THR A 386 -15.65 13.84 18.34
CA THR A 386 -14.18 13.70 18.39
C THR A 386 -13.78 12.61 19.38
N LEU A 387 -12.89 11.73 18.95
CA LEU A 387 -12.28 10.66 19.73
C LEU A 387 -10.76 10.81 19.70
N SER A 388 -10.07 10.39 20.77
CA SER A 388 -8.61 10.40 20.82
C SER A 388 -8.03 9.20 21.54
N GLY A 389 -6.76 8.92 21.30
CA GLY A 389 -6.02 7.85 21.95
C GLY A 389 -4.50 8.06 21.86
N THR A 390 -3.79 7.54 22.85
CA THR A 390 -2.33 7.62 22.91
C THR A 390 -1.74 6.22 23.07
N THR A 391 -0.66 5.96 22.37
CA THR A 391 0.15 4.73 22.47
C THR A 391 1.59 5.11 22.73
N SER A 392 2.24 4.43 23.67
CA SER A 392 3.69 4.52 23.91
C SER A 392 4.29 3.13 23.78
N ALA A 393 5.52 3.04 23.31
CA ALA A 393 6.19 1.76 23.17
C ALA A 393 7.69 1.84 23.38
N LEU A 394 8.27 0.72 23.86
CA LEU A 394 9.70 0.47 23.89
C LEU A 394 9.96 -0.85 23.18
N PHE A 395 11.06 -0.94 22.44
CA PHE A 395 11.44 -2.17 21.75
C PHE A 395 12.95 -2.35 21.69
N ALA A 396 13.36 -3.60 21.57
CA ALA A 396 14.72 -3.97 21.26
C ALA A 396 14.71 -5.20 20.33
N GLU A 397 15.60 -5.20 19.36
CA GLU A 397 15.88 -6.34 18.47
C GLU A 397 17.39 -6.51 18.37
N ASP A 398 17.88 -7.72 18.63
CA ASP A 398 19.29 -8.06 18.62
C ASP A 398 19.56 -9.11 17.54
N GLN A 399 20.51 -8.82 16.65
CA GLN A 399 21.04 -9.75 15.66
C GLN A 399 22.37 -10.30 16.17
N LEU A 400 22.37 -11.57 16.55
CA LEU A 400 23.51 -12.31 17.06
C LEU A 400 24.19 -13.04 15.91
N PHE A 401 25.41 -12.64 15.55
CA PHE A 401 26.22 -13.31 14.52
C PHE A 401 26.92 -14.52 15.15
N LEU A 402 26.16 -15.63 15.32
CA LEU A 402 26.61 -16.81 16.03
C LEU A 402 27.79 -17.51 15.34
N ARG A 403 27.83 -17.44 14.01
CA ARG A 403 28.91 -17.90 13.13
C ARG A 403 28.92 -17.02 11.89
N GLU A 404 29.97 -17.06 11.09
CA GLU A 404 30.05 -16.35 9.80
C GLU A 404 28.86 -16.62 8.87
N ASN A 405 28.24 -17.81 9.00
CA ASN A 405 27.14 -18.26 8.17
C ASN A 405 25.82 -18.49 8.94
N LEU A 406 25.73 -18.06 10.21
CA LEU A 406 24.54 -18.26 11.04
C LEU A 406 24.25 -17.02 11.88
N THR A 407 23.13 -16.37 11.61
CA THR A 407 22.62 -15.23 12.36
C THR A 407 21.30 -15.59 13.04
N ALA A 408 21.17 -15.27 14.32
CA ALA A 408 19.92 -15.33 15.07
C ALA A 408 19.44 -13.92 15.36
N THR A 409 18.15 -13.65 15.17
CA THR A 409 17.53 -12.36 15.50
C THR A 409 16.47 -12.60 16.57
N ALA A 410 16.58 -11.90 17.70
CA ALA A 410 15.60 -11.92 18.78
C ALA A 410 15.08 -10.50 19.02
N GLY A 411 13.76 -10.35 19.01
CA GLY A 411 13.12 -9.05 19.19
C GLY A 411 11.98 -9.10 20.19
N LEU A 412 11.79 -8.00 20.92
CA LEU A 412 10.66 -7.81 21.83
C LEU A 412 10.23 -6.36 21.82
N ARG A 413 8.93 -6.14 21.73
CA ARG A 413 8.32 -4.83 21.90
C ARG A 413 7.23 -4.88 22.94
N LEU A 414 7.19 -3.84 23.77
CA LEU A 414 6.14 -3.55 24.74
C LEU A 414 5.40 -2.28 24.28
N ASP A 415 4.14 -2.42 23.94
CA ASP A 415 3.24 -1.30 23.68
C ASP A 415 2.31 -1.07 24.88
N HIS A 416 2.11 0.19 25.24
CA HIS A 416 1.12 0.63 26.21
C HIS A 416 0.11 1.55 25.54
N HIS A 417 -1.12 1.12 25.45
CA HIS A 417 -2.22 1.91 24.86
C HIS A 417 -3.13 2.45 25.98
N SER A 418 -3.50 3.72 25.90
CA SER A 418 -4.29 4.41 26.93
C SER A 418 -5.63 3.74 27.30
N LYS A 419 -6.19 2.89 26.41
CA LYS A 419 -7.46 2.17 26.65
C LYS A 419 -7.28 0.65 26.81
N PHE A 420 -6.30 0.04 26.15
CA PHE A 420 -6.14 -1.43 26.08
C PHE A 420 -4.98 -1.95 26.95
N GLY A 421 -4.26 -1.05 27.65
CA GLY A 421 -3.13 -1.43 28.50
C GLY A 421 -1.92 -1.95 27.71
N ASN A 422 -1.25 -2.92 28.29
CA ASN A 422 0.02 -3.43 27.78
C ASN A 422 -0.16 -4.58 26.80
N HIS A 423 0.68 -4.61 25.76
CA HIS A 423 0.80 -5.70 24.80
C HIS A 423 2.27 -5.99 24.48
N TYR A 424 2.61 -7.29 24.33
CA TYR A 424 3.96 -7.77 24.02
C TYR A 424 3.98 -8.39 22.63
N SER A 425 5.01 -8.07 21.84
CA SER A 425 5.23 -8.62 20.50
C SER A 425 6.63 -9.23 20.40
N PRO A 426 6.81 -10.51 20.75
CA PRO A 426 8.07 -11.21 20.61
C PRO A 426 8.29 -11.66 19.16
N ARG A 427 9.60 -11.83 18.82
CA ARG A 427 10.06 -12.37 17.54
C ARG A 427 11.34 -13.14 17.73
N LEU A 428 11.46 -14.27 17.03
CA LEU A 428 12.71 -15.03 16.91
C LEU A 428 12.86 -15.47 15.45
N TYR A 429 14.05 -15.25 14.88
CA TYR A 429 14.33 -15.58 13.48
C TYR A 429 15.76 -16.08 13.32
N LEU A 430 15.98 -17.02 12.41
CA LEU A 430 17.29 -17.57 12.06
C LEU A 430 17.55 -17.41 10.57
N VAL A 431 18.76 -17.02 10.21
CA VAL A 431 19.27 -17.00 8.83
C VAL A 431 20.55 -17.83 8.80
N TYR A 432 20.59 -18.83 7.93
CA TYR A 432 21.69 -19.76 7.79
C TYR A 432 22.12 -19.90 6.33
N HIS A 433 23.41 -19.74 6.08
CA HIS A 433 24.03 -19.93 4.77
C HIS A 433 24.88 -21.21 4.77
N PRO A 434 24.32 -22.40 4.44
CA PRO A 434 25.08 -23.66 4.40
C PRO A 434 26.18 -23.65 3.35
N ALA A 435 26.02 -22.84 2.30
CA ALA A 435 27.03 -22.56 1.27
C ALA A 435 26.76 -21.15 0.68
N PRO A 436 27.72 -20.53 -0.02
CA PRO A 436 27.59 -19.16 -0.53
C PRO A 436 26.37 -18.89 -1.40
N ALA A 437 25.89 -19.91 -2.13
CA ALA A 437 24.70 -19.80 -2.99
C ALA A 437 23.38 -20.11 -2.27
N TRP A 438 23.40 -20.61 -1.06
CA TRP A 438 22.21 -21.10 -0.36
C TRP A 438 21.89 -20.28 0.87
N THR A 439 20.63 -19.92 1.02
CA THR A 439 20.10 -19.29 2.23
C THR A 439 18.91 -20.10 2.74
N ILE A 440 18.95 -20.51 4.00
CA ILE A 440 17.83 -21.09 4.74
C ILE A 440 17.44 -20.10 5.82
N LYS A 441 16.19 -19.70 5.87
CA LYS A 441 15.71 -18.77 6.88
C LYS A 441 14.35 -19.14 7.40
N GLY A 442 14.09 -18.83 8.66
CA GLY A 442 12.79 -19.08 9.26
C GLY A 442 12.69 -18.53 10.66
N GLY A 443 11.46 -18.40 11.12
CA GLY A 443 11.22 -17.84 12.44
C GLY A 443 9.76 -17.85 12.83
N ILE A 444 9.54 -17.36 14.04
CA ILE A 444 8.23 -17.15 14.63
C ILE A 444 8.10 -15.69 15.09
N SER A 445 6.93 -15.12 14.93
CA SER A 445 6.63 -13.75 15.36
C SER A 445 5.19 -13.61 15.81
N GLN A 446 4.96 -12.69 16.74
CA GLN A 446 3.63 -12.29 17.13
C GLN A 446 3.35 -10.87 16.66
N GLY A 447 2.12 -10.65 16.21
CA GLY A 447 1.62 -9.35 15.83
C GLY A 447 0.36 -9.02 16.60
N PHE A 448 0.06 -7.72 16.69
CA PHE A 448 -1.20 -7.27 17.24
C PHE A 448 -1.72 -6.04 16.49
N ARG A 449 -3.01 -5.80 16.64
CA ARG A 449 -3.65 -4.57 16.21
C ARG A 449 -4.58 -4.09 17.32
N ALA A 450 -4.36 -2.86 17.77
CA ALA A 450 -5.30 -2.18 18.64
C ALA A 450 -6.59 -1.83 17.86
N PRO A 451 -7.79 -1.96 18.46
CA PRO A 451 -9.00 -1.45 17.85
C PRO A 451 -8.85 0.03 17.49
N SER A 452 -9.40 0.46 16.34
CA SER A 452 -9.37 1.88 15.97
C SER A 452 -10.23 2.72 16.92
N LEU A 453 -10.05 4.04 16.88
CA LEU A 453 -10.84 4.97 17.71
C LEU A 453 -12.34 4.78 17.50
N LYS A 454 -12.75 4.50 16.28
CA LYS A 454 -14.13 4.27 15.89
C LYS A 454 -14.64 2.89 16.32
N GLU A 455 -13.81 1.84 16.15
CA GLU A 455 -14.16 0.48 16.57
C GLU A 455 -14.40 0.37 18.06
N ASN A 456 -13.64 1.11 18.88
CA ASN A 456 -13.75 1.00 20.35
C ASN A 456 -14.70 1.99 21.02
N SER A 457 -15.46 2.78 20.27
CA SER A 457 -16.34 3.80 20.83
C SER A 457 -17.83 3.48 20.59
N PRO A 458 -18.63 3.24 21.64
CA PRO A 458 -20.08 3.11 21.50
C PRO A 458 -20.77 4.35 20.91
N ALA A 459 -20.14 5.53 21.05
CA ALA A 459 -20.60 6.78 20.43
C ALA A 459 -20.43 6.81 18.91
N ALA A 460 -19.58 5.92 18.35
CA ALA A 460 -19.43 5.75 16.92
C ALA A 460 -20.55 4.84 16.40
N ALA A 461 -21.64 5.42 15.92
CA ALA A 461 -22.85 4.73 15.46
C ALA A 461 -23.13 5.10 14.00
N THR A 462 -22.77 4.20 13.08
CA THR A 462 -23.01 4.38 11.64
C THR A 462 -24.38 3.85 11.27
N ASN A 463 -25.24 4.65 10.65
CA ASN A 463 -26.52 4.21 10.10
C ASN A 463 -26.28 3.38 8.84
N SER A 464 -26.72 2.14 8.80
CA SER A 464 -26.44 1.21 7.69
C SER A 464 -27.33 1.41 6.46
N GLY A 465 -28.36 2.25 6.54
CA GLY A 465 -29.35 2.36 5.46
C GLY A 465 -30.04 1.03 5.11
N GLY A 466 -30.14 0.10 6.08
CA GLY A 466 -30.72 -1.24 5.86
C GLY A 466 -29.71 -2.30 5.40
N ARG A 467 -28.52 -1.93 4.94
CA ARG A 467 -27.45 -2.87 4.56
C ARG A 467 -26.73 -3.38 5.80
N GLY A 468 -26.37 -4.67 5.81
CA GLY A 468 -25.70 -5.30 6.97
C GLY A 468 -26.65 -5.65 8.13
N CYS A 469 -27.92 -5.27 8.07
CA CYS A 469 -28.93 -5.59 9.12
C CYS A 469 -29.46 -7.03 9.04
N GLY A 470 -29.11 -7.79 8.00
CA GLY A 470 -29.57 -9.16 7.80
C GLY A 470 -29.23 -10.10 8.95
N SER A 471 -28.13 -9.88 9.65
CA SER A 471 -27.73 -10.64 10.85
C SER A 471 -28.67 -10.47 12.04
N LEU A 472 -29.55 -9.44 12.02
CA LEU A 472 -30.55 -9.17 13.06
C LEU A 472 -31.90 -9.90 12.81
N LYS A 473 -32.09 -10.52 11.64
CA LYS A 473 -33.34 -11.24 11.33
C LYS A 473 -33.72 -12.31 12.37
N PRO A 474 -32.80 -13.12 12.91
CA PRO A 474 -33.12 -14.08 13.96
C PRO A 474 -33.62 -13.43 15.28
N LEU A 475 -33.33 -12.13 15.45
CA LEU A 475 -33.76 -11.36 16.63
C LEU A 475 -35.05 -10.57 16.38
N GLY A 476 -35.72 -10.76 15.23
CA GLY A 476 -37.00 -10.11 14.91
C GLY A 476 -36.87 -8.86 14.01
N TYR A 477 -35.69 -8.54 13.48
CA TYR A 477 -35.57 -7.47 12.49
C TYR A 477 -36.25 -7.85 11.19
N VAL A 478 -37.08 -6.97 10.65
CA VAL A 478 -37.83 -7.18 9.42
C VAL A 478 -37.26 -6.31 8.30
N THR A 479 -37.28 -4.99 8.49
CA THR A 479 -36.88 -3.99 7.48
C THR A 479 -36.48 -2.67 8.12
N GLY A 480 -35.87 -1.77 7.36
CA GLY A 480 -35.47 -0.44 7.80
C GLY A 480 -33.96 -0.31 8.05
N SER A 481 -33.56 0.74 8.74
CA SER A 481 -32.16 0.97 9.10
C SER A 481 -31.79 0.30 10.41
N CYS A 482 -30.54 -0.15 10.51
CA CYS A 482 -29.89 -0.48 11.77
C CYS A 482 -28.63 0.36 11.96
N TYR A 483 -28.14 0.44 13.19
CA TYR A 483 -26.92 1.14 13.53
C TYR A 483 -25.79 0.14 13.78
N MET A 484 -24.62 0.45 13.23
CA MET A 484 -23.40 -0.31 13.41
C MET A 484 -22.52 0.46 14.40
N ALA A 485 -22.42 -0.02 15.64
CA ALA A 485 -21.75 0.70 16.72
C ALA A 485 -20.38 0.10 17.06
N GLY A 486 -19.47 0.95 17.54
CA GLY A 486 -18.25 0.51 18.20
C GLY A 486 -18.54 -0.12 19.56
N ASN A 487 -17.51 -0.64 20.23
CA ASN A 487 -17.63 -1.33 21.51
C ASN A 487 -16.40 -1.07 22.39
N ALA A 488 -16.62 -0.50 23.57
CA ALA A 488 -15.56 -0.18 24.52
C ALA A 488 -14.84 -1.41 25.10
N ASP A 489 -15.47 -2.59 25.07
CA ASP A 489 -14.96 -3.84 25.65
C ASP A 489 -14.08 -4.64 24.66
N LEU A 490 -13.77 -4.09 23.51
CA LEU A 490 -12.93 -4.77 22.52
C LEU A 490 -11.53 -5.05 23.07
N LYS A 491 -11.06 -6.24 22.78
CA LYS A 491 -9.65 -6.65 22.99
C LYS A 491 -8.87 -6.46 21.71
N PRO A 492 -7.54 -6.19 21.78
CA PRO A 492 -6.69 -6.19 20.62
C PRO A 492 -6.77 -7.51 19.83
N GLU A 493 -6.72 -7.40 18.51
CA GLU A 493 -6.55 -8.53 17.63
C GLU A 493 -5.10 -9.01 17.71
N THR A 494 -4.85 -10.29 17.67
CA THR A 494 -3.50 -10.87 17.75
C THR A 494 -3.25 -11.91 16.68
N SER A 495 -2.01 -12.03 16.22
CA SER A 495 -1.58 -13.10 15.34
C SER A 495 -0.31 -13.77 15.86
N THR A 496 -0.19 -15.07 15.56
CA THR A 496 1.05 -15.82 15.70
C THR A 496 1.38 -16.40 14.33
N ALA A 497 2.54 -16.07 13.82
CA ALA A 497 2.99 -16.53 12.52
C ALA A 497 4.32 -17.27 12.63
N GLY A 498 4.47 -18.29 11.79
CA GLY A 498 5.72 -19.01 11.57
C GLY A 498 6.00 -19.12 10.08
N GLU A 499 7.26 -19.06 9.71
CA GLU A 499 7.69 -19.29 8.33
C GLU A 499 9.04 -19.99 8.26
N ILE A 500 9.25 -20.72 7.18
CA ILE A 500 10.53 -21.32 6.81
C ILE A 500 10.71 -21.23 5.30
N GLY A 501 11.88 -20.80 4.86
CA GLY A 501 12.19 -20.62 3.45
C GLY A 501 13.59 -21.09 3.12
N VAL A 502 13.77 -21.44 1.86
CA VAL A 502 15.06 -21.73 1.24
C VAL A 502 15.20 -20.92 -0.03
N ALA A 503 16.36 -20.36 -0.26
CA ALA A 503 16.72 -19.66 -1.48
C ALA A 503 18.07 -20.13 -2.01
N TRP A 504 18.20 -20.10 -3.34
CA TRP A 504 19.42 -20.39 -4.05
C TRP A 504 19.69 -19.31 -5.09
N GLU A 505 20.86 -18.70 -5.00
CA GLU A 505 21.29 -17.62 -5.86
C GLU A 505 22.68 -17.92 -6.41
N GLN A 506 22.80 -18.08 -7.73
CA GLN A 506 24.08 -18.30 -8.40
C GLN A 506 23.97 -17.98 -9.89
N ASN A 507 24.98 -17.32 -10.47
CA ASN A 507 25.09 -17.06 -11.92
C ASN A 507 23.85 -16.36 -12.51
N GLY A 508 23.24 -15.43 -11.76
CA GLY A 508 22.04 -14.71 -12.17
C GLY A 508 20.73 -15.45 -11.95
N TRP A 509 20.78 -16.72 -11.54
CA TRP A 509 19.60 -17.43 -11.03
C TRP A 509 19.33 -16.99 -9.60
N ASP A 510 18.06 -16.71 -9.31
CA ASP A 510 17.55 -16.48 -7.97
C ASP A 510 16.25 -17.27 -7.83
N VAL A 511 16.26 -18.30 -6.98
CA VAL A 511 15.10 -19.20 -6.77
C VAL A 511 14.84 -19.30 -5.28
N GLY A 512 13.61 -19.05 -4.87
CA GLY A 512 13.19 -19.13 -3.47
C GLY A 512 11.88 -19.88 -3.29
N LEU A 513 11.74 -20.55 -2.17
CA LEU A 513 10.52 -21.22 -1.72
C LEU A 513 10.34 -20.97 -0.23
N THR A 514 9.17 -20.48 0.17
CA THR A 514 8.81 -20.20 1.56
C THR A 514 7.45 -20.83 1.89
N TYR A 515 7.40 -21.61 2.96
CA TYR A 515 6.16 -22.00 3.63
C TYR A 515 5.84 -21.00 4.72
N PHE A 516 4.58 -20.59 4.85
CA PHE A 516 4.10 -19.73 5.93
C PHE A 516 2.82 -20.27 6.56
N HIS A 517 2.64 -19.94 7.84
CA HIS A 517 1.44 -20.26 8.62
C HIS A 517 1.15 -19.12 9.58
N THR A 518 -0.10 -18.66 9.65
CA THR A 518 -0.53 -17.58 10.55
C THR A 518 -1.88 -17.89 11.16
N ASP A 519 -1.94 -17.91 12.50
CA ASP A 519 -3.15 -18.00 13.29
C ASP A 519 -3.56 -16.62 13.83
N PHE A 520 -4.83 -16.27 13.67
CA PHE A 520 -5.45 -15.06 14.18
C PHE A 520 -6.42 -15.36 15.31
N LYS A 521 -6.43 -14.47 16.32
CA LYS A 521 -7.37 -14.50 17.44
C LYS A 521 -7.99 -13.12 17.63
N ASN A 522 -9.19 -13.11 18.19
CA ASN A 522 -9.92 -11.89 18.55
C ASN A 522 -10.23 -10.98 17.35
N LYS A 523 -10.36 -11.54 16.13
CA LYS A 523 -10.72 -10.73 14.96
C LYS A 523 -11.97 -9.92 15.25
N ILE A 524 -11.89 -8.61 15.04
CA ILE A 524 -12.98 -7.67 15.25
C ILE A 524 -13.88 -7.67 14.00
N ASP A 525 -15.17 -7.89 14.26
CA ASP A 525 -16.21 -7.87 13.24
C ASP A 525 -17.57 -7.48 13.86
N TYR A 526 -18.57 -7.13 13.04
CA TYR A 526 -19.90 -6.82 13.50
C TYR A 526 -20.68 -8.08 13.90
N ALA A 527 -21.30 -8.03 15.07
CA ALA A 527 -22.24 -9.04 15.55
C ALA A 527 -23.63 -8.43 15.81
N PRO A 528 -24.72 -9.20 15.65
CA PRO A 528 -26.04 -8.73 15.99
C PRO A 528 -26.14 -8.45 17.50
N LEU A 529 -26.71 -7.30 17.86
CA LEU A 529 -26.96 -6.94 19.26
C LEU A 529 -28.45 -7.02 19.61
N GLY A 530 -29.34 -6.48 18.75
CA GLY A 530 -30.77 -6.47 18.98
C GLY A 530 -31.39 -5.08 18.93
N PHE A 531 -32.59 -4.96 19.52
CA PHE A 531 -33.35 -3.72 19.55
C PHE A 531 -33.21 -3.04 20.91
N TYR A 532 -32.50 -1.91 20.96
CA TYR A 532 -32.21 -1.11 22.14
C TYR A 532 -32.42 0.38 21.84
N GLN A 533 -32.84 1.16 22.84
CA GLN A 533 -33.03 2.61 22.69
C GLN A 533 -33.86 2.98 21.44
N LYS A 534 -34.94 2.19 21.20
CA LYS A 534 -35.83 2.33 20.02
C LYS A 534 -35.15 2.20 18.65
N ARG A 535 -34.00 1.48 18.57
CA ARG A 535 -33.23 1.25 17.34
C ARG A 535 -32.71 -0.17 17.27
N TRP A 536 -32.50 -0.67 16.06
CA TRP A 536 -31.79 -1.91 15.80
C TRP A 536 -30.29 -1.67 15.77
N TRP A 537 -29.52 -2.55 16.41
CA TRP A 537 -28.08 -2.42 16.56
C TRP A 537 -27.33 -3.69 16.19
N THR A 538 -26.22 -3.51 15.48
CA THR A 538 -25.07 -4.41 15.49
C THR A 538 -23.92 -3.72 16.20
N LYS A 539 -23.02 -4.46 16.81
CA LYS A 539 -21.84 -3.88 17.47
C LYS A 539 -20.56 -4.61 17.10
N MET A 540 -19.44 -3.92 17.14
CA MET A 540 -18.12 -4.51 17.03
C MET A 540 -17.88 -5.51 18.17
N THR A 541 -17.36 -6.70 17.85
CA THR A 541 -17.13 -7.79 18.82
C THR A 541 -15.92 -8.61 18.37
N ASN A 542 -15.16 -9.13 19.34
CA ASN A 542 -14.07 -10.08 19.06
C ASN A 542 -14.66 -11.48 18.87
N ILE A 543 -15.03 -11.84 17.65
CA ILE A 543 -15.82 -13.07 17.40
C ILE A 543 -15.11 -14.15 16.61
N GLN A 544 -13.97 -13.85 16.02
CA GLN A 544 -13.42 -14.75 15.02
C GLN A 544 -11.99 -15.18 15.31
N LYS A 545 -11.74 -16.46 15.00
CA LYS A 545 -10.40 -17.00 14.77
C LYS A 545 -10.25 -17.22 13.27
N ALA A 546 -9.10 -16.91 12.70
CA ALA A 546 -8.84 -17.17 11.30
C ALA A 546 -7.45 -17.81 11.15
N ARG A 547 -7.26 -18.52 10.06
CA ARG A 547 -5.98 -19.14 9.72
C ARG A 547 -5.68 -18.91 8.26
N THR A 548 -4.42 -18.57 7.98
CA THR A 548 -3.88 -18.60 6.62
C THR A 548 -2.58 -19.40 6.61
N SER A 549 -2.40 -20.23 5.59
CA SER A 549 -1.14 -20.94 5.35
C SER A 549 -0.95 -21.19 3.87
N GLY A 550 0.30 -21.33 3.43
CA GLY A 550 0.58 -21.54 2.03
C GLY A 550 2.05 -21.61 1.68
N LEU A 551 2.31 -21.62 0.39
CA LEU A 551 3.64 -21.62 -0.22
C LEU A 551 3.80 -20.37 -1.10
N GLU A 552 4.93 -19.72 -0.99
CA GLU A 552 5.38 -18.64 -1.87
C GLU A 552 6.65 -19.10 -2.58
N ALA A 553 6.67 -18.98 -3.91
CA ALA A 553 7.85 -19.28 -4.70
C ALA A 553 8.24 -18.09 -5.57
N THR A 554 9.52 -17.85 -5.69
CA THR A 554 10.13 -16.86 -6.58
C THR A 554 11.14 -17.54 -7.48
N ALA A 555 11.23 -17.13 -8.73
CA ALA A 555 12.28 -17.59 -9.63
C ALA A 555 12.63 -16.48 -10.64
N THR A 556 13.86 -16.06 -10.66
CA THR A 556 14.46 -15.26 -11.73
C THR A 556 15.48 -16.14 -12.46
N ILE A 557 15.24 -16.38 -13.74
CA ILE A 557 15.99 -17.32 -14.57
C ILE A 557 16.59 -16.55 -15.74
N PRO A 558 17.92 -16.40 -15.82
CA PRO A 558 18.58 -15.84 -17.00
C PRO A 558 18.58 -16.86 -18.14
N LEU A 559 17.65 -16.72 -19.08
CA LEU A 559 17.56 -17.60 -20.25
C LEU A 559 18.73 -17.32 -21.21
N THR A 560 19.12 -16.06 -21.30
CA THR A 560 20.36 -15.60 -21.97
C THR A 560 20.91 -14.39 -21.18
N LYS A 561 22.06 -13.84 -21.61
CA LYS A 561 22.63 -12.63 -21.00
C LYS A 561 21.64 -11.45 -20.98
N ASN A 562 20.72 -11.39 -21.93
CA ASN A 562 19.82 -10.25 -22.14
C ASN A 562 18.34 -10.63 -21.97
N LEU A 563 18.00 -11.88 -21.68
CA LEU A 563 16.63 -12.38 -21.58
C LEU A 563 16.44 -13.07 -20.23
N ASN A 564 15.62 -12.46 -19.38
CA ASN A 564 15.30 -12.95 -18.05
C ASN A 564 13.84 -13.37 -17.94
N TRP A 565 13.61 -14.51 -17.32
CA TRP A 565 12.28 -15.00 -17.02
C TRP A 565 12.05 -14.96 -15.50
N ARG A 566 11.13 -14.12 -15.07
CA ARG A 566 10.78 -13.91 -13.67
C ARG A 566 9.42 -14.52 -13.36
N ASN A 567 9.32 -15.22 -12.23
CA ASN A 567 8.12 -15.88 -11.77
C ASN A 567 7.92 -15.66 -10.28
N ASN A 568 6.69 -15.32 -9.89
CA ASN A 568 6.26 -15.20 -8.51
C ASN A 568 4.95 -15.97 -8.33
N VAL A 569 4.94 -16.96 -7.46
CA VAL A 569 3.79 -17.85 -7.25
C VAL A 569 3.39 -17.83 -5.79
N THR A 570 2.08 -17.81 -5.55
CA THR A 570 1.50 -18.00 -4.21
C THR A 570 0.45 -19.08 -4.30
N TYR A 571 0.59 -20.11 -3.50
CA TYR A 571 -0.41 -21.15 -3.29
C TYR A 571 -0.93 -21.06 -1.85
N MET A 572 -2.20 -20.71 -1.69
CA MET A 572 -2.90 -20.68 -0.41
C MET A 572 -3.44 -22.10 -0.10
N ALA A 573 -2.77 -22.79 0.81
CA ALA A 573 -3.21 -24.10 1.26
C ALA A 573 -4.47 -23.97 2.13
N GLU A 574 -4.49 -22.98 3.01
CA GLU A 574 -5.61 -22.65 3.89
C GLU A 574 -5.80 -21.13 3.99
N ALA A 575 -7.05 -20.68 3.88
CA ALA A 575 -7.49 -19.33 4.16
C ALA A 575 -8.91 -19.42 4.72
N LYS A 576 -9.04 -19.60 6.03
CA LYS A 576 -10.30 -19.95 6.68
C LYS A 576 -10.61 -19.12 7.89
N ASN A 577 -11.89 -18.85 8.07
CA ASN A 577 -12.48 -18.46 9.33
C ASN A 577 -12.72 -19.72 10.16
N LEU A 578 -11.95 -19.93 11.22
CA LEU A 578 -12.04 -21.13 12.06
C LEU A 578 -13.29 -21.16 12.95
N THR A 579 -13.97 -20.02 13.13
CA THR A 579 -15.22 -19.94 13.91
C THR A 579 -16.39 -20.44 13.09
N THR A 580 -16.44 -20.13 11.79
CA THR A 580 -17.55 -20.51 10.91
C THR A 580 -17.21 -21.66 9.97
N GLY A 581 -15.94 -22.03 9.83
CA GLY A 581 -15.45 -23.01 8.85
C GLY A 581 -15.42 -22.49 7.40
N ALA A 582 -15.86 -21.25 7.15
CA ALA A 582 -15.93 -20.68 5.81
C ALA A 582 -14.55 -20.21 5.34
N ASN A 583 -14.34 -20.23 4.02
CA ASN A 583 -13.16 -19.62 3.40
C ASN A 583 -13.20 -18.10 3.58
N LEU A 584 -12.01 -17.50 3.67
CA LEU A 584 -11.85 -16.05 3.61
C LEU A 584 -12.15 -15.56 2.19
N LEU A 585 -12.92 -14.47 2.10
CA LEU A 585 -13.34 -13.89 0.82
C LEU A 585 -12.16 -13.24 0.09
N SER A 586 -12.25 -13.17 -1.24
CA SER A 586 -11.28 -12.49 -2.12
C SER A 586 -9.84 -12.94 -1.86
N THR A 587 -9.67 -14.25 -1.71
CA THR A 587 -8.35 -14.87 -1.51
C THR A 587 -8.22 -16.04 -2.49
N PRO A 588 -7.56 -15.84 -3.64
CA PRO A 588 -7.40 -16.88 -4.65
C PRO A 588 -6.50 -18.00 -4.12
N LYS A 589 -6.85 -19.25 -4.45
CA LYS A 589 -6.04 -20.42 -4.07
C LYS A 589 -4.67 -20.43 -4.72
N LEU A 590 -4.56 -19.89 -5.94
CA LEU A 590 -3.32 -19.77 -6.68
C LEU A 590 -3.24 -18.40 -7.34
N SER A 591 -2.15 -17.68 -7.11
CA SER A 591 -1.77 -16.49 -7.85
C SER A 591 -0.40 -16.70 -8.47
N TRP A 592 -0.23 -16.33 -9.73
CA TRP A 592 1.04 -16.47 -10.43
C TRP A 592 1.30 -15.28 -11.34
N TYR A 593 2.38 -14.57 -11.07
CA TYR A 593 2.94 -13.55 -11.95
C TYR A 593 4.14 -14.13 -12.68
N SER A 594 4.16 -13.99 -14.01
CA SER A 594 5.25 -14.43 -14.87
C SER A 594 5.60 -13.31 -15.84
N ALA A 595 6.87 -12.98 -15.99
CA ALA A 595 7.34 -11.92 -16.89
C ALA A 595 8.59 -12.36 -17.63
N LEU A 596 8.58 -12.18 -18.94
CA LEU A 596 9.73 -12.38 -19.82
C LEU A 596 10.23 -11.01 -20.25
N GLY A 597 11.37 -10.58 -19.71
CA GLY A 597 11.99 -9.30 -19.98
C GLY A 597 13.23 -9.47 -20.85
N TRP A 598 13.29 -8.74 -21.97
CA TRP A 598 14.36 -8.79 -22.96
C TRP A 598 15.01 -7.42 -23.13
N GLN A 599 16.28 -7.32 -22.71
CA GLN A 599 17.15 -6.18 -23.03
C GLN A 599 17.75 -6.44 -24.42
N VAL A 600 17.10 -5.95 -25.47
CA VAL A 600 17.51 -6.20 -26.86
C VAL A 600 18.90 -5.60 -27.14
N ASN A 601 19.09 -4.37 -26.65
CA ASN A 601 20.36 -3.64 -26.65
C ASN A 601 20.30 -2.54 -25.56
N ASP A 602 21.30 -1.68 -25.43
CA ASP A 602 21.38 -0.63 -24.41
C ASP A 602 20.22 0.37 -24.44
N GLN A 603 19.56 0.50 -25.59
CA GLN A 603 18.47 1.43 -25.81
C GLN A 603 17.08 0.78 -25.74
N LEU A 604 16.94 -0.46 -26.19
CA LEU A 604 15.65 -1.12 -26.39
C LEU A 604 15.42 -2.25 -25.39
N PHE A 605 14.35 -2.12 -24.62
CA PHE A 605 13.84 -3.14 -23.69
C PHE A 605 12.41 -3.50 -24.06
N GLY A 606 12.06 -4.79 -23.99
CA GLY A 606 10.71 -5.32 -24.12
C GLY A 606 10.35 -6.26 -22.99
N GLU A 607 9.08 -6.26 -22.55
CA GLU A 607 8.57 -7.22 -21.56
C GLU A 607 7.17 -7.70 -21.97
N VAL A 608 6.93 -8.99 -21.80
CA VAL A 608 5.60 -9.59 -21.80
C VAL A 608 5.39 -10.21 -20.43
N SER A 609 4.30 -9.84 -19.77
CA SER A 609 3.94 -10.38 -18.45
C SER A 609 2.55 -10.98 -18.44
N ALA A 610 2.35 -11.99 -17.60
CA ALA A 610 1.09 -12.66 -17.37
C ALA A 610 0.80 -12.73 -15.87
N GLN A 611 -0.38 -12.28 -15.46
CA GLN A 611 -0.88 -12.36 -14.09
C GLN A 611 -2.08 -13.33 -14.06
N TYR A 612 -1.87 -14.52 -13.54
CA TYR A 612 -2.94 -15.48 -13.27
C TYR A 612 -3.52 -15.27 -11.87
N THR A 613 -4.83 -15.14 -11.79
CA THR A 613 -5.60 -15.15 -10.54
C THR A 613 -6.52 -16.36 -10.55
N GLY A 614 -6.37 -17.24 -9.57
CA GLY A 614 -7.19 -18.44 -9.42
C GLY A 614 -8.62 -18.12 -8.99
N LYS A 615 -9.42 -19.16 -8.83
CA LYS A 615 -10.79 -19.02 -8.32
C LYS A 615 -10.79 -18.45 -6.91
N GLU A 616 -11.74 -17.57 -6.63
CA GLU A 616 -11.97 -16.98 -5.31
C GLU A 616 -13.46 -16.84 -5.04
N LEU A 617 -13.84 -16.49 -3.82
CA LEU A 617 -15.22 -16.19 -3.43
C LEU A 617 -15.40 -14.67 -3.36
N ASP A 618 -16.47 -14.18 -3.96
CA ASP A 618 -16.90 -12.78 -3.83
C ASP A 618 -17.68 -12.52 -2.52
N ALA A 619 -18.07 -11.28 -2.30
CA ALA A 619 -18.88 -10.87 -1.15
C ALA A 619 -20.28 -11.50 -1.15
N GLY A 620 -20.82 -11.89 -2.30
CA GLY A 620 -22.04 -12.68 -2.48
C GLY A 620 -21.86 -14.17 -2.24
N LYS A 621 -20.63 -14.63 -1.93
CA LYS A 621 -20.23 -16.04 -1.81
C LYS A 621 -20.35 -16.82 -3.11
N LEU A 622 -20.38 -16.14 -4.23
CA LEU A 622 -20.28 -16.75 -5.56
C LEU A 622 -18.81 -16.98 -5.90
N ALA A 623 -18.54 -18.05 -6.64
CA ALA A 623 -17.17 -18.36 -7.05
C ALA A 623 -16.81 -17.54 -8.29
N GLU A 624 -15.88 -16.62 -8.14
CA GLU A 624 -15.27 -15.94 -9.27
C GLU A 624 -14.40 -16.92 -10.08
N LYS A 625 -14.49 -16.86 -11.40
CA LYS A 625 -13.71 -17.71 -12.30
C LYS A 625 -12.26 -17.24 -12.34
N ALA A 626 -11.34 -18.20 -12.45
CA ALA A 626 -9.95 -17.89 -12.69
C ALA A 626 -9.76 -17.15 -14.03
N TYR A 627 -8.82 -16.19 -14.05
CA TYR A 627 -8.48 -15.43 -15.25
C TYR A 627 -6.98 -15.15 -15.34
N THR A 628 -6.53 -14.79 -16.53
CA THR A 628 -5.13 -14.37 -16.78
C THR A 628 -5.13 -13.05 -17.53
N ILE A 629 -4.43 -12.06 -16.99
CA ILE A 629 -4.17 -10.78 -17.64
C ILE A 629 -2.78 -10.86 -18.26
N VAL A 630 -2.66 -10.46 -19.52
CA VAL A 630 -1.38 -10.39 -20.23
C VAL A 630 -1.13 -8.95 -20.62
N ASP A 631 0.03 -8.44 -20.23
CA ASP A 631 0.49 -7.08 -20.52
C ASP A 631 1.75 -7.11 -21.37
N THR A 632 1.95 -6.08 -22.19
CA THR A 632 3.15 -5.89 -22.99
C THR A 632 3.69 -4.48 -22.80
N VAL A 633 5.01 -4.35 -22.74
CA VAL A 633 5.72 -3.08 -22.59
C VAL A 633 6.91 -3.05 -23.53
N VAL A 634 7.13 -1.93 -24.20
CA VAL A 634 8.35 -1.61 -24.91
C VAL A 634 8.85 -0.26 -24.41
N SER A 635 10.14 -0.17 -24.11
CA SER A 635 10.82 1.04 -23.66
C SER A 635 12.02 1.30 -24.55
N TYR A 636 12.11 2.52 -25.09
CA TYR A 636 13.20 2.93 -25.97
C TYR A 636 13.87 4.22 -25.45
N LYS A 637 15.17 4.12 -25.15
CA LYS A 637 16.01 5.27 -24.79
C LYS A 637 16.42 5.98 -26.07
N VAL A 638 15.69 7.03 -26.43
CA VAL A 638 15.96 7.84 -27.64
C VAL A 638 17.34 8.54 -27.53
N THR A 639 17.62 9.04 -26.32
CA THR A 639 18.91 9.59 -25.90
C THR A 639 19.14 9.17 -24.44
N PRO A 640 20.33 9.40 -23.85
CA PRO A 640 20.53 9.19 -22.41
C PRO A 640 19.51 9.92 -21.52
N GLN A 641 18.98 11.06 -22.00
CA GLN A 641 18.02 11.90 -21.26
C GLN A 641 16.57 11.53 -21.55
N TRP A 642 16.24 10.99 -22.73
CA TRP A 642 14.87 10.79 -23.17
C TRP A 642 14.51 9.31 -23.32
N THR A 643 13.47 8.88 -22.66
CA THR A 643 12.93 7.52 -22.77
C THR A 643 11.45 7.60 -23.20
N VAL A 644 11.11 6.91 -24.26
CA VAL A 644 9.74 6.68 -24.73
C VAL A 644 9.32 5.26 -24.34
N ARG A 645 8.08 5.11 -23.90
CA ARG A 645 7.50 3.81 -23.55
C ARG A 645 6.14 3.67 -24.21
N GLY A 646 5.77 2.44 -24.54
CA GLY A 646 4.45 2.12 -25.02
C GLY A 646 4.13 0.67 -24.73
N GLY A 647 2.83 0.34 -24.71
CA GLY A 647 2.41 -1.01 -24.45
C GLY A 647 0.90 -1.19 -24.46
N VAL A 648 0.51 -2.43 -24.22
CA VAL A 648 -0.88 -2.84 -24.15
C VAL A 648 -1.10 -3.55 -22.83
N GLN A 649 -2.02 -3.07 -22.03
CA GLN A 649 -2.47 -3.71 -20.80
C GLN A 649 -3.72 -4.54 -21.10
N ASN A 650 -3.80 -5.72 -20.47
CA ASN A 650 -4.89 -6.68 -20.66
C ASN A 650 -5.14 -7.00 -22.15
N LEU A 651 -4.10 -7.47 -22.83
CA LEU A 651 -4.09 -7.75 -24.28
C LEU A 651 -5.28 -8.59 -24.76
N PHE A 652 -5.76 -9.54 -23.94
CA PHE A 652 -6.82 -10.48 -24.28
C PHE A 652 -8.18 -10.13 -23.68
N LYS A 653 -8.36 -8.94 -23.08
CA LYS A 653 -9.60 -8.47 -22.43
C LYS A 653 -10.15 -9.46 -21.41
N LYS A 654 -9.32 -10.05 -20.57
CA LYS A 654 -9.72 -11.00 -19.54
C LYS A 654 -9.98 -10.27 -18.21
N GLY A 655 -10.86 -10.88 -17.40
CA GLY A 655 -11.17 -10.40 -16.05
C GLY A 655 -12.04 -11.39 -15.32
N PRO A 656 -12.38 -11.16 -14.07
CA PRO A 656 -13.30 -11.99 -13.32
C PRO A 656 -14.65 -11.99 -14.03
N MET A 657 -15.20 -13.16 -14.24
CA MET A 657 -16.56 -13.36 -14.74
C MET A 657 -17.35 -14.05 -13.63
N ALA A 658 -18.19 -13.31 -12.94
CA ALA A 658 -19.05 -13.81 -11.88
C ALA A 658 -20.52 -13.53 -12.25
N ASP A 659 -21.42 -14.40 -11.78
CA ASP A 659 -22.86 -14.16 -11.85
C ASP A 659 -23.35 -13.26 -10.70
N GLY A 660 -22.45 -12.45 -10.13
CA GLY A 660 -22.67 -11.59 -8.97
C GLY A 660 -21.80 -10.33 -8.96
N LEU A 661 -21.71 -9.67 -7.81
CA LEU A 661 -20.80 -8.55 -7.61
C LEU A 661 -19.36 -9.07 -7.57
N VAL A 662 -18.50 -8.56 -8.45
CA VAL A 662 -17.07 -8.85 -8.40
C VAL A 662 -16.42 -8.05 -7.26
N ASP A 663 -15.45 -8.66 -6.56
CA ASP A 663 -14.74 -7.99 -5.47
C ASP A 663 -13.72 -6.97 -5.97
N TYR A 664 -13.17 -7.20 -7.20
CA TYR A 664 -12.19 -6.29 -7.79
C TYR A 664 -12.49 -6.01 -9.25
N TYR A 665 -12.35 -4.75 -9.64
CA TYR A 665 -12.44 -4.33 -11.01
C TYR A 665 -11.14 -4.62 -11.77
N VAL A 666 -11.26 -5.24 -12.93
CA VAL A 666 -10.17 -5.43 -13.88
C VAL A 666 -10.47 -4.63 -15.15
N PRO A 667 -9.69 -3.59 -15.45
CA PRO A 667 -9.88 -2.82 -16.67
C PRO A 667 -9.78 -3.69 -17.91
N GLY A 668 -10.58 -3.39 -18.95
CA GLY A 668 -10.46 -3.96 -20.27
C GLY A 668 -9.12 -3.66 -20.93
N ARG A 669 -8.92 -4.03 -22.19
CA ARG A 669 -7.68 -3.71 -22.92
C ARG A 669 -7.49 -2.21 -23.03
N ARG A 670 -6.26 -1.76 -22.67
CA ARG A 670 -5.84 -0.35 -22.74
C ARG A 670 -4.47 -0.24 -23.43
N MET A 671 -4.29 0.81 -24.19
CA MET A 671 -2.99 1.16 -24.79
C MET A 671 -2.42 2.35 -24.04
N PHE A 672 -1.11 2.36 -23.84
CA PHE A 672 -0.46 3.50 -23.21
C PHE A 672 0.78 3.95 -23.98
N VAL A 673 1.06 5.24 -23.83
CA VAL A 673 2.31 5.87 -24.25
C VAL A 673 2.84 6.71 -23.11
N GLY A 674 4.15 6.71 -22.91
CA GLY A 674 4.82 7.47 -21.86
C GLY A 674 6.12 8.06 -22.37
N LEU A 675 6.44 9.25 -21.85
CA LEU A 675 7.67 9.97 -22.11
C LEU A 675 8.31 10.36 -20.79
N THR A 676 9.60 10.08 -20.63
CA THR A 676 10.37 10.56 -19.48
C THR A 676 11.61 11.30 -19.99
N SER A 677 11.80 12.51 -19.47
CA SER A 677 13.04 13.28 -19.62
C SER A 677 13.80 13.27 -18.31
N ARG A 678 15.14 13.09 -18.38
CA ARG A 678 16.05 13.21 -17.23
C ARG A 678 17.08 14.28 -17.56
N PHE A 679 17.40 15.12 -16.58
CA PHE A 679 18.33 16.24 -16.74
C PHE A 679 19.11 16.53 -15.48
#